data_5f6be1c3ece763a29f7002485294ea6c
#
_entry.id   5f6be1c3ece763a29f7002485294ea6c
#
_cell.length_a   1.000
_cell.length_b   1.000
_cell.length_c   1.000
_cell.angle_alpha   90.00
_cell.angle_beta   90.00
_cell.angle_gamma   90.00
#
_symmetry.space_group_name_H-M   'P 1'
#
loop_
_entity.id
_entity.type
_entity.pdbx_description
1 polymer ?
#
loop_
_entity_poly.entity_id
_entity_poly.type
_entity_poly.pdbx_seq_one_letter_code
_entity_poly.pdbx_strand_id
1 'polypeptide(L)'
;MSQLLSAIPLNSLSGVGAKVAEKLEKVGLNNVQDLLFHLPLRYEDRTRIYPIVKLHAGLWAAVQGKVMHVDTIFGKRKMLAVKICDGNGTITLRFFNFTAGMKNNFAEGKQVHAYGEIKRGNMGLEIVHPDYKFFAPRQQPDVEANLTPVYPTTEGLRQVTLRNLTDQALELIDKAAVNELLPSGLYDHQITLAQALHTIHRPPPGIDLELFDEGKHPAQLRLIMEELLAQNLSMLSVRSKGQQDKAMPFPPVNTLKDKLLAQLPFSPTNAQARVTKEIEADLEKPHPMMRLVQGDVGSGKTLVAALAAVRALEHGQQVALMAPTELLAEQHAINFANWFEAMGIQVGWLAGKLKGKARETELTRIASGEAQMVVGTHALFQEHVEFKNLGLVIIDEQHRFGVHQRLELREKGAKQGYYPHQLVMTATPIPRTLAMTAYADLETSIIDELPPGRTPIQTVAIPDTKRDDIVERVKNACLNEGKQAYWVCTLIDESEVLEAQAAADTAEELQRKLPDVKIGLVHGRMKPAEKQAVMREFKENKLHLLVATTVIEVGVDVPNSSLMIIENPERLGLAQLHQLRGRVGRGSVASHCVLLYHSPLSKTAQKRLGVLRESNDGFVIAQRDLEIRGPGELLGTKQTGLADFKIADLIRDQRLIPEVQRIARHIHDSYPDNAKAIINRWLGERDVYSKA
;
A
#
# COMPACT_ATOMS: atom_id res chain seq x y z
N MET A 1 -34.72 20.49 -9.15
CA MET A 1 -33.67 19.77 -8.38
C MET A 1 -32.86 18.97 -9.39
N SER A 2 -31.58 19.26 -9.54
CA SER A 2 -30.70 18.47 -10.42
C SER A 2 -30.60 17.05 -9.83
N GLN A 3 -30.97 16.05 -10.60
CA GLN A 3 -30.87 14.67 -10.19
C GLN A 3 -29.38 14.30 -10.14
N LEU A 4 -28.90 13.73 -9.02
CA LEU A 4 -27.52 13.29 -8.89
C LEU A 4 -27.22 12.22 -9.95
N LEU A 5 -26.10 12.32 -10.67
CA LEU A 5 -25.68 11.34 -11.68
C LEU A 5 -25.56 9.92 -11.14
N SER A 6 -25.22 9.77 -9.85
CA SER A 6 -25.21 8.49 -9.13
C SER A 6 -26.58 7.89 -8.91
N ALA A 7 -27.66 8.69 -8.98
CA ALA A 7 -29.03 8.22 -8.85
C ALA A 7 -29.65 7.81 -10.21
N ILE A 8 -28.98 8.04 -11.32
CA ILE A 8 -29.46 7.67 -12.67
C ILE A 8 -28.93 6.28 -13.02
N PRO A 9 -29.79 5.24 -13.05
CA PRO A 9 -29.35 3.90 -13.37
C PRO A 9 -29.06 3.75 -14.87
N LEU A 10 -28.09 2.91 -15.24
CA LEU A 10 -27.67 2.73 -16.64
C LEU A 10 -28.76 2.17 -17.56
N ASN A 11 -29.74 1.45 -17.03
CA ASN A 11 -30.86 0.95 -17.82
C ASN A 11 -31.80 2.04 -18.33
N SER A 12 -31.67 3.28 -17.86
CA SER A 12 -32.36 4.46 -18.42
C SER A 12 -31.75 4.95 -19.74
N LEU A 13 -30.52 4.52 -20.05
CA LEU A 13 -29.85 4.88 -21.30
C LEU A 13 -30.32 3.99 -22.47
N SER A 14 -30.40 4.58 -23.65
CA SER A 14 -30.77 3.86 -24.87
C SER A 14 -29.73 2.77 -25.20
N GLY A 15 -30.22 1.55 -25.50
CA GLY A 15 -29.36 0.42 -25.82
C GLY A 15 -28.93 -0.45 -24.63
N VAL A 16 -29.36 -0.14 -23.40
CA VAL A 16 -29.11 -0.97 -22.21
C VAL A 16 -30.29 -1.88 -21.93
N GLY A 17 -30.29 -3.06 -22.54
CA GLY A 17 -31.18 -4.16 -22.14
C GLY A 17 -30.56 -5.04 -21.04
N ALA A 18 -31.34 -5.97 -20.49
CA ALA A 18 -30.92 -6.83 -19.35
C ALA A 18 -29.53 -7.47 -19.52
N LYS A 19 -29.23 -8.01 -20.73
CA LYS A 19 -27.92 -8.63 -21.04
C LYS A 19 -26.75 -7.65 -21.06
N VAL A 20 -27.00 -6.40 -21.42
CA VAL A 20 -25.96 -5.35 -21.43
C VAL A 20 -25.75 -4.84 -20.02
N ALA A 21 -26.84 -4.66 -19.24
CA ALA A 21 -26.77 -4.27 -17.84
C ALA A 21 -25.95 -5.26 -17.01
N GLU A 22 -26.18 -6.57 -17.15
CA GLU A 22 -25.37 -7.62 -16.46
C GLU A 22 -23.88 -7.52 -16.79
N LYS A 23 -23.52 -7.18 -18.05
CA LYS A 23 -22.11 -7.03 -18.45
C LYS A 23 -21.49 -5.76 -17.92
N LEU A 24 -22.26 -4.68 -17.84
CA LEU A 24 -21.82 -3.42 -17.23
C LEU A 24 -21.57 -3.59 -15.72
N GLU A 25 -22.45 -4.31 -15.04
CA GLU A 25 -22.28 -4.64 -13.63
C GLU A 25 -20.99 -5.45 -13.35
N LYS A 26 -20.65 -6.42 -14.24
CA LYS A 26 -19.38 -7.19 -14.16
C LYS A 26 -18.12 -6.34 -14.22
N VAL A 27 -18.18 -5.15 -14.82
CA VAL A 27 -17.08 -4.16 -14.83
C VAL A 27 -17.28 -3.03 -13.81
N GLY A 28 -18.24 -3.22 -12.87
CA GLY A 28 -18.48 -2.28 -11.76
C GLY A 28 -19.27 -1.04 -12.15
N LEU A 29 -19.99 -1.04 -13.29
CA LEU A 29 -20.78 0.10 -13.78
C LEU A 29 -22.26 -0.11 -13.47
N ASN A 30 -22.80 0.68 -12.54
CA ASN A 30 -24.18 0.56 -12.06
C ASN A 30 -25.04 1.78 -12.41
N ASN A 31 -24.43 2.95 -12.52
CA ASN A 31 -25.10 4.23 -12.75
C ASN A 31 -24.31 5.11 -13.72
N VAL A 32 -24.90 6.25 -14.10
CA VAL A 32 -24.29 7.19 -15.06
C VAL A 32 -22.98 7.77 -14.51
N GLN A 33 -22.86 8.02 -13.21
CA GLN A 33 -21.61 8.49 -12.61
C GLN A 33 -20.49 7.46 -12.75
N ASP A 34 -20.76 6.18 -12.49
CA ASP A 34 -19.77 5.12 -12.67
C ASP A 34 -19.28 5.05 -14.12
N LEU A 35 -20.17 5.22 -15.09
CA LEU A 35 -19.83 5.24 -16.50
C LEU A 35 -18.92 6.43 -16.86
N LEU A 36 -19.20 7.62 -16.32
CA LEU A 36 -18.38 8.83 -16.56
C LEU A 36 -17.02 8.76 -15.86
N PHE A 37 -16.91 8.02 -14.76
CA PHE A 37 -15.65 7.80 -14.06
C PHE A 37 -14.90 6.54 -14.53
N HIS A 38 -15.46 5.83 -15.51
CA HIS A 38 -14.81 4.72 -16.19
C HIS A 38 -13.95 5.27 -17.34
N LEU A 39 -12.71 5.65 -17.01
CA LEU A 39 -11.85 6.37 -17.93
C LEU A 39 -11.30 5.48 -19.06
N PRO A 40 -11.02 6.04 -20.24
CA PRO A 40 -10.35 5.32 -21.32
C PRO A 40 -8.95 4.87 -20.91
N LEU A 41 -8.55 3.67 -21.35
CA LEU A 41 -7.19 3.14 -21.20
C LEU A 41 -6.21 3.80 -22.18
N ARG A 42 -6.69 4.15 -23.35
CA ARG A 42 -5.92 4.78 -24.44
C ARG A 42 -6.85 5.41 -25.45
N TYR A 43 -6.26 6.14 -26.38
CA TYR A 43 -6.98 6.79 -27.47
C TYR A 43 -6.44 6.34 -28.82
N GLU A 44 -7.33 6.29 -29.82
CA GLU A 44 -7.03 5.99 -31.20
C GLU A 44 -7.27 7.25 -32.05
N ASP A 45 -6.26 7.65 -32.85
CA ASP A 45 -6.42 8.78 -33.77
C ASP A 45 -7.13 8.32 -35.03
N ARG A 46 -8.44 8.55 -35.10
CA ARG A 46 -9.30 8.30 -36.26
C ARG A 46 -9.75 9.61 -36.91
N THR A 47 -9.14 10.74 -36.51
CA THR A 47 -9.53 12.08 -36.95
C THR A 47 -8.94 12.46 -38.33
N ARG A 48 -7.99 11.65 -38.82
CA ARG A 48 -7.33 11.89 -40.12
C ARG A 48 -7.13 10.59 -40.89
N ILE A 49 -7.20 10.72 -42.22
CA ILE A 49 -6.95 9.61 -43.14
C ILE A 49 -5.50 9.69 -43.60
N TYR A 50 -4.77 8.61 -43.44
CA TYR A 50 -3.38 8.52 -43.89
C TYR A 50 -3.31 8.05 -45.35
N PRO A 51 -2.53 8.73 -46.20
CA PRO A 51 -2.18 8.20 -47.50
C PRO A 51 -1.47 6.86 -47.38
N ILE A 52 -1.90 5.85 -48.14
CA ILE A 52 -1.37 4.49 -48.07
C ILE A 52 0.15 4.45 -48.30
N VAL A 53 0.66 5.31 -49.13
CA VAL A 53 2.10 5.41 -49.44
C VAL A 53 2.95 5.84 -48.22
N LYS A 54 2.36 6.54 -47.25
CA LYS A 54 3.05 7.01 -46.02
C LYS A 54 3.00 6.03 -44.87
N LEU A 55 2.35 4.89 -45.04
CA LEU A 55 2.20 3.90 -43.95
C LEU A 55 3.49 3.12 -43.74
N HIS A 56 3.73 2.76 -42.48
CA HIS A 56 4.79 1.85 -42.09
C HIS A 56 4.27 0.85 -41.03
N ALA A 57 4.92 -0.28 -40.89
CA ALA A 57 4.53 -1.29 -39.90
C ALA A 57 4.64 -0.74 -38.48
N GLY A 58 3.67 -1.08 -37.63
CA GLY A 58 3.53 -0.60 -36.28
C GLY A 58 2.67 0.65 -36.09
N LEU A 59 2.35 1.37 -37.19
CA LEU A 59 1.47 2.52 -37.13
C LEU A 59 0.00 2.08 -37.00
N TRP A 60 -0.76 2.73 -36.14
CA TRP A 60 -2.22 2.65 -36.13
C TRP A 60 -2.78 3.78 -36.98
N ALA A 61 -3.54 3.46 -37.98
CA ALA A 61 -3.98 4.47 -38.93
C ALA A 61 -5.36 4.17 -39.53
N ALA A 62 -6.09 5.26 -39.81
CA ALA A 62 -7.26 5.23 -40.67
C ALA A 62 -6.81 5.40 -42.15
N VAL A 63 -7.28 4.52 -43.00
CA VAL A 63 -7.01 4.51 -44.39
C VAL A 63 -8.32 4.46 -45.18
N GLN A 64 -8.32 5.03 -46.36
CA GLN A 64 -9.43 4.84 -47.28
C GLN A 64 -8.93 4.36 -48.65
N GLY A 65 -9.76 3.64 -49.36
CA GLY A 65 -9.42 3.18 -50.68
C GLY A 65 -10.57 2.48 -51.38
N LYS A 66 -10.41 2.36 -52.68
CA LYS A 66 -11.32 1.60 -53.54
C LYS A 66 -10.93 0.13 -53.48
N VAL A 67 -11.89 -0.77 -53.30
CA VAL A 67 -11.67 -2.22 -53.41
C VAL A 67 -11.23 -2.57 -54.83
N MET A 68 -10.02 -3.08 -54.94
CA MET A 68 -9.43 -3.50 -56.23
C MET A 68 -9.59 -4.99 -56.47
N HIS A 69 -9.49 -5.80 -55.39
CA HIS A 69 -9.55 -7.25 -55.53
C HIS A 69 -9.96 -7.91 -54.18
N VAL A 70 -10.67 -9.04 -54.29
CA VAL A 70 -11.19 -9.78 -53.14
C VAL A 70 -10.90 -11.27 -53.31
N ASP A 71 -9.93 -11.76 -52.55
CA ASP A 71 -9.51 -13.18 -52.57
C ASP A 71 -9.88 -13.94 -51.33
N THR A 72 -10.12 -15.25 -51.55
CA THR A 72 -10.18 -16.19 -50.45
C THR A 72 -8.93 -17.06 -50.49
N ILE A 73 -8.03 -16.83 -49.52
CA ILE A 73 -6.75 -17.54 -49.46
C ILE A 73 -6.96 -18.78 -48.60
N PHE A 74 -6.56 -19.94 -49.14
CA PHE A 74 -6.58 -21.20 -48.48
C PHE A 74 -5.16 -21.54 -47.96
N GLY A 75 -4.97 -21.57 -46.67
CA GLY A 75 -3.73 -21.95 -46.00
C GLY A 75 -4.05 -22.83 -44.78
N LYS A 76 -3.25 -22.78 -43.73
CA LYS A 76 -3.58 -23.45 -42.42
C LYS A 76 -4.95 -23.05 -41.89
N ARG A 77 -5.41 -21.83 -42.21
CA ARG A 77 -6.77 -21.34 -41.94
C ARG A 77 -7.25 -20.59 -43.19
N LYS A 78 -8.54 -20.74 -43.53
CA LYS A 78 -9.20 -19.98 -44.58
C LYS A 78 -9.29 -18.50 -44.18
N MET A 79 -8.86 -17.59 -45.07
CA MET A 79 -8.86 -16.15 -44.80
C MET A 79 -9.38 -15.36 -46.01
N LEU A 80 -10.02 -14.23 -45.74
CA LEU A 80 -10.42 -13.26 -46.74
C LEU A 80 -9.35 -12.16 -46.82
N ALA A 81 -8.84 -11.88 -48.01
CA ALA A 81 -7.92 -10.79 -48.33
C ALA A 81 -8.58 -9.81 -49.26
N VAL A 82 -8.69 -8.56 -48.86
CA VAL A 82 -9.30 -7.46 -49.66
C VAL A 82 -8.22 -6.44 -49.90
N LYS A 83 -7.83 -6.26 -51.17
CA LYS A 83 -6.85 -5.27 -51.56
C LYS A 83 -7.56 -3.97 -51.88
N ILE A 84 -7.19 -2.89 -51.20
CA ILE A 84 -7.70 -1.54 -51.44
C ILE A 84 -6.61 -0.61 -51.94
N CYS A 85 -6.98 0.43 -52.69
CA CYS A 85 -6.10 1.41 -53.30
C CYS A 85 -6.66 2.83 -53.11
N ASP A 86 -5.83 3.79 -52.72
CA ASP A 86 -6.17 5.21 -52.59
C ASP A 86 -5.76 6.03 -53.82
N GLY A 87 -5.25 5.38 -54.88
CA GLY A 87 -4.69 6.01 -56.07
C GLY A 87 -3.17 6.14 -56.07
N ASN A 88 -2.53 6.18 -54.89
CA ASN A 88 -1.08 6.33 -54.72
C ASN A 88 -0.41 5.08 -54.13
N GLY A 89 -1.16 4.27 -53.40
CA GLY A 89 -0.65 3.06 -52.76
C GLY A 89 -1.72 1.99 -52.60
N THR A 90 -1.29 0.78 -52.22
CA THR A 90 -2.20 -0.35 -51.93
C THR A 90 -1.91 -0.98 -50.59
N ILE A 91 -2.97 -1.42 -49.89
CA ILE A 91 -2.89 -2.16 -48.64
C ILE A 91 -3.90 -3.31 -48.64
N THR A 92 -3.61 -4.39 -47.92
CA THR A 92 -4.47 -5.55 -47.85
C THR A 92 -5.21 -5.57 -46.49
N LEU A 93 -6.54 -5.65 -46.51
CA LEU A 93 -7.35 -5.91 -45.32
C LEU A 93 -7.52 -7.43 -45.18
N ARG A 94 -7.15 -8.01 -44.05
CA ARG A 94 -7.14 -9.47 -43.82
C ARG A 94 -8.10 -9.87 -42.74
N PHE A 95 -8.95 -10.87 -43.01
CA PHE A 95 -9.92 -11.41 -42.06
C PHE A 95 -9.78 -12.94 -41.95
N PHE A 96 -9.47 -13.45 -40.80
CA PHE A 96 -9.40 -14.91 -40.51
C PHE A 96 -10.77 -15.52 -40.25
N ASN A 97 -11.72 -14.73 -39.71
CA ASN A 97 -13.09 -15.12 -39.50
C ASN A 97 -14.00 -14.24 -40.35
N PHE A 98 -14.62 -14.80 -41.39
CA PHE A 98 -15.52 -14.09 -42.29
C PHE A 98 -16.71 -14.94 -42.71
N THR A 99 -17.82 -14.30 -43.02
CA THR A 99 -19.02 -14.94 -43.59
C THR A 99 -19.10 -14.71 -45.08
N ALA A 100 -19.91 -15.53 -45.79
CA ALA A 100 -20.17 -15.32 -47.22
C ALA A 100 -20.78 -13.92 -47.48
N GLY A 101 -21.66 -13.46 -46.61
CA GLY A 101 -22.22 -12.11 -46.70
C GLY A 101 -21.15 -11.01 -46.60
N MET A 102 -20.17 -11.17 -45.70
CA MET A 102 -19.06 -10.23 -45.57
C MET A 102 -18.22 -10.19 -46.86
N LYS A 103 -17.90 -11.33 -47.42
CA LYS A 103 -17.20 -11.39 -48.75
C LYS A 103 -17.97 -10.66 -49.83
N ASN A 104 -19.28 -10.88 -49.93
CA ASN A 104 -20.12 -10.25 -50.95
C ASN A 104 -20.24 -8.73 -50.74
N ASN A 105 -20.13 -8.27 -49.51
CA ASN A 105 -20.13 -6.83 -49.21
C ASN A 105 -18.89 -6.11 -49.73
N PHE A 106 -17.73 -6.77 -49.85
CA PHE A 106 -16.50 -6.23 -50.41
C PHE A 106 -16.48 -6.38 -51.94
N ALA A 107 -17.48 -5.87 -52.64
CA ALA A 107 -17.47 -5.87 -54.11
C ALA A 107 -16.41 -4.91 -54.65
N GLU A 108 -15.76 -5.31 -55.77
CA GLU A 108 -14.81 -4.47 -56.48
C GLU A 108 -15.43 -3.11 -56.89
N GLY A 109 -14.66 -2.07 -56.73
CA GLY A 109 -15.10 -0.71 -56.97
C GLY A 109 -15.74 0.02 -55.78
N LYS A 110 -16.13 -0.67 -54.73
CA LYS A 110 -16.65 -0.04 -53.49
C LYS A 110 -15.58 0.76 -52.76
N GLN A 111 -15.99 1.83 -52.13
CA GLN A 111 -15.14 2.64 -51.27
C GLN A 111 -15.21 2.12 -49.86
N VAL A 112 -14.04 1.94 -49.23
CA VAL A 112 -13.88 1.43 -47.85
C VAL A 112 -13.02 2.39 -47.07
N HIS A 113 -13.47 2.75 -45.90
CA HIS A 113 -12.67 3.36 -44.83
C HIS A 113 -12.33 2.26 -43.83
N ALA A 114 -11.06 2.07 -43.49
CA ALA A 114 -10.59 1.05 -42.58
C ALA A 114 -9.62 1.64 -41.58
N TYR A 115 -9.70 1.15 -40.31
CA TYR A 115 -8.79 1.54 -39.24
C TYR A 115 -8.19 0.30 -38.57
N GLY A 116 -6.90 0.36 -38.31
CA GLY A 116 -6.21 -0.71 -37.56
C GLY A 116 -4.69 -0.56 -37.59
N GLU A 117 -4.03 -1.54 -36.94
CA GLU A 117 -2.57 -1.63 -36.93
C GLU A 117 -2.03 -2.08 -38.29
N ILE A 118 -1.12 -1.29 -38.82
CA ILE A 118 -0.41 -1.62 -40.04
C ILE A 118 0.67 -2.65 -39.75
N LYS A 119 0.58 -3.81 -40.41
CA LYS A 119 1.54 -4.90 -40.27
C LYS A 119 2.26 -5.18 -41.56
N ARG A 120 3.41 -5.80 -41.51
CA ARG A 120 4.12 -6.28 -42.68
C ARG A 120 3.72 -7.74 -42.92
N GLY A 121 2.96 -7.99 -43.99
CA GLY A 121 2.59 -9.31 -44.44
C GLY A 121 3.44 -9.79 -45.61
N ASN A 122 3.18 -11.03 -46.08
CA ASN A 122 3.91 -11.63 -47.21
C ASN A 122 3.67 -10.88 -48.56
N MET A 123 2.57 -10.14 -48.65
CA MET A 123 2.17 -9.42 -49.88
C MET A 123 2.26 -7.90 -49.73
N GLY A 124 3.06 -7.39 -48.78
CA GLY A 124 3.19 -5.97 -48.49
C GLY A 124 2.55 -5.56 -47.14
N LEU A 125 2.11 -4.30 -47.06
CA LEU A 125 1.43 -3.82 -45.86
C LEU A 125 0.00 -4.37 -45.78
N GLU A 126 -0.41 -4.73 -44.58
CA GLU A 126 -1.74 -5.27 -44.31
C GLU A 126 -2.31 -4.77 -42.97
N ILE A 127 -3.63 -4.78 -42.85
CA ILE A 127 -4.35 -4.61 -41.60
C ILE A 127 -5.13 -5.88 -41.29
N VAL A 128 -4.91 -6.46 -40.12
CA VAL A 128 -5.57 -7.69 -39.71
C VAL A 128 -6.79 -7.34 -38.88
N HIS A 129 -7.96 -7.83 -39.30
CA HIS A 129 -9.25 -7.54 -38.67
C HIS A 129 -9.50 -6.05 -38.42
N PRO A 130 -9.40 -5.19 -39.48
CA PRO A 130 -9.67 -3.77 -39.32
C PRO A 130 -11.13 -3.50 -38.93
N ASP A 131 -11.34 -2.43 -38.18
CA ASP A 131 -12.65 -1.77 -38.19
C ASP A 131 -12.88 -1.15 -39.58
N TYR A 132 -14.04 -1.37 -40.19
CA TYR A 132 -14.30 -0.82 -41.53
C TYR A 132 -15.72 -0.35 -41.72
N LYS A 133 -15.89 0.65 -42.58
CA LYS A 133 -17.18 1.17 -43.06
C LYS A 133 -17.13 1.36 -44.59
N PHE A 134 -18.26 1.10 -45.24
CA PHE A 134 -18.42 1.46 -46.67
C PHE A 134 -19.04 2.85 -46.78
N PHE A 135 -18.66 3.58 -47.81
CA PHE A 135 -19.24 4.88 -48.10
C PHE A 135 -19.49 5.05 -49.61
N ALA A 136 -20.38 5.98 -49.96
CA ALA A 136 -20.73 6.24 -51.35
C ALA A 136 -19.58 6.99 -52.09
N PRO A 137 -19.37 6.76 -53.42
CA PRO A 137 -18.24 7.31 -54.17
C PRO A 137 -18.13 8.85 -54.21
N ARG A 138 -19.16 9.57 -53.82
CA ARG A 138 -19.20 11.05 -53.77
C ARG A 138 -19.35 11.62 -52.39
N GLN A 139 -19.36 10.76 -51.39
CA GLN A 139 -19.44 11.14 -49.99
C GLN A 139 -18.04 11.16 -49.37
N GLN A 140 -17.67 12.25 -48.71
CA GLN A 140 -16.44 12.24 -47.91
C GLN A 140 -16.68 11.27 -46.72
N PRO A 141 -15.69 10.42 -46.37
CA PRO A 141 -15.82 9.58 -45.21
C PRO A 141 -15.94 10.46 -43.96
N ASP A 142 -16.87 10.11 -43.08
CA ASP A 142 -16.98 10.72 -41.75
C ASP A 142 -15.73 10.36 -40.94
N VAL A 143 -14.79 11.30 -40.85
CA VAL A 143 -13.70 11.21 -39.87
C VAL A 143 -14.24 11.60 -38.50
N GLU A 144 -13.74 10.94 -37.49
CA GLU A 144 -14.11 11.26 -36.10
C GLU A 144 -13.66 12.69 -35.78
N ALA A 145 -14.53 13.49 -35.17
CA ALA A 145 -14.20 14.87 -34.79
C ALA A 145 -13.19 14.94 -33.64
N ASN A 146 -13.17 13.90 -32.79
CA ASN A 146 -12.30 13.77 -31.63
C ASN A 146 -11.56 12.44 -31.67
N LEU A 147 -10.52 12.31 -30.83
CA LEU A 147 -9.83 11.04 -30.66
C LEU A 147 -10.82 9.99 -30.08
N THR A 148 -10.70 8.77 -30.56
CA THR A 148 -11.61 7.68 -30.23
C THR A 148 -11.14 6.96 -28.95
N PRO A 149 -11.91 6.99 -27.84
CA PRO A 149 -11.53 6.34 -26.60
C PRO A 149 -11.66 4.82 -26.68
N VAL A 150 -10.75 4.12 -26.02
CA VAL A 150 -10.77 2.67 -25.78
C VAL A 150 -10.92 2.41 -24.30
N TYR A 151 -12.06 1.87 -23.88
CA TYR A 151 -12.41 1.64 -22.48
C TYR A 151 -11.98 0.25 -21.99
N PRO A 152 -11.73 0.07 -20.68
CA PRO A 152 -11.73 -1.25 -20.06
C PRO A 152 -13.04 -1.98 -20.32
N THR A 153 -13.00 -3.27 -20.64
CA THR A 153 -14.19 -4.03 -21.02
C THR A 153 -14.09 -5.48 -20.60
N THR A 154 -15.19 -6.22 -20.69
CA THR A 154 -15.28 -7.66 -20.43
C THR A 154 -15.80 -8.40 -21.66
N GLU A 155 -15.72 -9.72 -21.65
CA GLU A 155 -16.19 -10.55 -22.77
C GLU A 155 -17.64 -10.24 -23.15
N GLY A 156 -17.83 -9.94 -24.44
CA GLY A 156 -19.13 -9.64 -25.04
C GLY A 156 -19.65 -8.22 -24.80
N LEU A 157 -18.93 -7.33 -24.10
CA LEU A 157 -19.23 -5.89 -24.03
C LEU A 157 -18.37 -5.16 -25.09
N ARG A 158 -19.03 -4.58 -26.11
CA ARG A 158 -18.32 -3.98 -27.24
C ARG A 158 -17.93 -2.52 -26.97
N GLN A 159 -16.78 -2.09 -27.49
CA GLN A 159 -16.31 -0.70 -27.42
C GLN A 159 -17.34 0.31 -27.97
N VAL A 160 -17.99 -0.02 -29.08
CA VAL A 160 -19.05 0.83 -29.67
C VAL A 160 -20.21 1.04 -28.69
N THR A 161 -20.59 0.01 -27.94
CA THR A 161 -21.65 0.13 -26.91
C THR A 161 -21.23 1.10 -25.80
N LEU A 162 -20.01 0.95 -25.28
CA LEU A 162 -19.48 1.86 -24.24
C LEU A 162 -19.39 3.29 -24.72
N ARG A 163 -18.88 3.52 -25.95
CA ARG A 163 -18.81 4.87 -26.54
C ARG A 163 -20.17 5.52 -26.68
N ASN A 164 -21.17 4.80 -27.19
CA ASN A 164 -22.53 5.32 -27.34
C ASN A 164 -23.21 5.62 -26.00
N LEU A 165 -22.97 4.80 -24.99
CA LEU A 165 -23.48 5.05 -23.64
C LEU A 165 -22.79 6.26 -23.01
N THR A 166 -21.48 6.41 -23.20
CA THR A 166 -20.73 7.56 -22.70
C THR A 166 -21.17 8.86 -23.40
N ASP A 167 -21.49 8.83 -24.70
CA ASP A 167 -22.04 10.00 -25.40
C ASP A 167 -23.36 10.45 -24.78
N GLN A 168 -24.27 9.52 -24.52
CA GLN A 168 -25.53 9.82 -23.83
C GLN A 168 -25.30 10.36 -22.42
N ALA A 169 -24.32 9.81 -21.68
CA ALA A 169 -23.96 10.29 -20.36
C ALA A 169 -23.37 11.71 -20.38
N LEU A 170 -22.55 12.04 -21.38
CA LEU A 170 -22.02 13.41 -21.58
C LEU A 170 -23.15 14.40 -21.92
N GLU A 171 -24.11 14.01 -22.77
CA GLU A 171 -25.28 14.83 -23.04
C GLU A 171 -26.14 15.11 -21.78
N LEU A 172 -26.20 14.17 -20.83
CA LEU A 172 -26.87 14.39 -19.56
C LEU A 172 -26.13 15.43 -18.70
N ILE A 173 -24.79 15.48 -18.77
CA ILE A 173 -24.00 16.53 -18.11
C ILE A 173 -24.40 17.91 -18.65
N ASP A 174 -24.50 18.06 -19.97
CA ASP A 174 -24.85 19.33 -20.61
C ASP A 174 -26.25 19.80 -20.28
N LYS A 175 -27.22 18.86 -20.15
CA LYS A 175 -28.63 19.16 -19.86
C LYS A 175 -28.91 19.42 -18.36
N ALA A 176 -28.20 18.72 -17.51
CA ALA A 176 -28.41 18.73 -16.06
C ALA A 176 -27.17 19.23 -15.33
N ALA A 177 -26.83 20.50 -15.43
CA ALA A 177 -25.61 21.11 -14.86
C ALA A 177 -24.99 20.30 -13.72
N VAL A 178 -23.88 19.62 -13.99
CA VAL A 178 -23.13 18.86 -12.99
C VAL A 178 -22.73 19.84 -11.89
N ASN A 179 -23.13 19.57 -10.66
CA ASN A 179 -22.75 20.42 -9.54
C ASN A 179 -21.22 20.46 -9.41
N GLU A 180 -20.64 21.62 -9.70
CA GLU A 180 -19.23 21.87 -9.38
C GLU A 180 -19.09 21.99 -7.86
N LEU A 181 -18.37 21.05 -7.28
CA LEU A 181 -18.19 20.96 -5.83
C LEU A 181 -16.89 21.58 -5.34
N LEU A 182 -15.92 21.76 -6.25
CA LEU A 182 -14.68 22.43 -5.90
C LEU A 182 -14.83 23.94 -6.11
N PRO A 183 -14.62 24.77 -5.08
CA PRO A 183 -14.49 26.21 -5.25
C PRO A 183 -13.45 26.56 -6.32
N SER A 184 -13.66 27.63 -7.06
CA SER A 184 -12.71 28.06 -8.08
C SER A 184 -11.42 28.62 -7.46
N GLY A 185 -10.29 28.44 -8.16
CA GLY A 185 -9.02 29.05 -7.76
C GLY A 185 -8.29 28.34 -6.62
N LEU A 186 -8.59 27.06 -6.37
CA LEU A 186 -7.91 26.27 -5.34
C LEU A 186 -6.49 25.88 -5.74
N TYR A 187 -6.24 25.65 -7.03
CA TYR A 187 -4.96 25.29 -7.62
C TYR A 187 -4.83 25.79 -9.07
N ASP A 188 -3.62 25.80 -9.59
CA ASP A 188 -3.31 26.28 -10.94
C ASP A 188 -3.96 25.40 -12.02
N HIS A 189 -4.41 26.05 -13.10
CA HIS A 189 -5.07 25.39 -14.24
C HIS A 189 -6.32 24.56 -13.88
N GLN A 190 -7.00 24.93 -12.79
CA GLN A 190 -8.26 24.30 -12.41
C GLN A 190 -9.32 24.52 -13.50
N ILE A 191 -9.93 23.42 -13.95
CA ILE A 191 -11.08 23.40 -14.87
C ILE A 191 -12.31 22.80 -14.18
N THR A 192 -13.49 23.00 -14.75
CA THR A 192 -14.71 22.40 -14.20
C THR A 192 -14.75 20.90 -14.40
N LEU A 193 -15.53 20.20 -13.56
CA LEU A 193 -15.72 18.76 -13.70
C LEU A 193 -16.31 18.37 -15.07
N ALA A 194 -17.27 19.15 -15.57
CA ALA A 194 -17.87 18.94 -16.89
C ALA A 194 -16.82 19.04 -18.01
N GLN A 195 -16.01 20.12 -18.01
CA GLN A 195 -14.93 20.28 -18.97
C GLN A 195 -13.92 19.12 -18.92
N ALA A 196 -13.56 18.66 -17.69
CA ALA A 196 -12.64 17.55 -17.51
C ALA A 196 -13.20 16.25 -18.14
N LEU A 197 -14.45 15.91 -17.83
CA LEU A 197 -15.10 14.70 -18.36
C LEU A 197 -15.24 14.73 -19.87
N HIS A 198 -15.69 15.86 -20.47
CA HIS A 198 -15.74 16.01 -21.92
C HIS A 198 -14.37 15.83 -22.57
N THR A 199 -13.34 16.48 -22.03
CA THR A 199 -11.99 16.38 -22.57
C THR A 199 -11.42 14.95 -22.48
N ILE A 200 -11.66 14.25 -21.40
CA ILE A 200 -11.17 12.87 -21.22
C ILE A 200 -11.91 11.89 -22.13
N HIS A 201 -13.22 12.02 -22.26
CA HIS A 201 -13.98 11.08 -23.07
C HIS A 201 -13.97 11.40 -24.56
N ARG A 202 -13.75 12.67 -24.93
CA ARG A 202 -13.73 13.15 -26.33
C ARG A 202 -12.59 14.17 -26.52
N PRO A 203 -11.32 13.72 -26.43
CA PRO A 203 -10.19 14.65 -26.56
C PRO A 203 -10.13 15.20 -28.00
N PRO A 204 -9.89 16.51 -28.18
CA PRO A 204 -9.76 17.09 -29.50
C PRO A 204 -8.50 16.59 -30.22
N PRO A 205 -8.46 16.66 -31.56
CA PRO A 205 -7.25 16.30 -32.30
C PRO A 205 -6.07 17.17 -31.90
N GLY A 206 -4.88 16.55 -31.83
CA GLY A 206 -3.65 17.26 -31.47
C GLY A 206 -3.43 17.54 -30.00
N ILE A 207 -4.30 17.03 -29.14
CA ILE A 207 -4.06 17.03 -27.67
C ILE A 207 -2.80 16.24 -27.34
N ASP A 208 -2.02 16.71 -26.35
CA ASP A 208 -0.83 16.03 -25.90
C ASP A 208 -1.19 14.80 -25.05
N LEU A 209 -1.10 13.62 -25.64
CA LEU A 209 -1.41 12.35 -24.98
C LEU A 209 -0.36 11.93 -23.97
N GLU A 210 0.89 12.41 -24.05
CA GLU A 210 1.93 12.11 -23.06
C GLU A 210 1.54 12.69 -21.70
N LEU A 211 0.91 13.86 -21.68
CA LEU A 211 0.39 14.45 -20.44
C LEU A 211 -0.72 13.60 -19.78
N PHE A 212 -1.50 12.86 -20.58
CA PHE A 212 -2.49 11.92 -20.03
C PHE A 212 -1.80 10.71 -19.41
N ASP A 213 -0.80 10.14 -20.06
CA ASP A 213 -0.07 8.97 -19.54
C ASP A 213 0.67 9.31 -18.24
N GLU A 214 1.16 10.55 -18.13
CA GLU A 214 1.83 11.05 -16.93
C GLU A 214 0.88 11.56 -15.81
N GLY A 215 -0.44 11.58 -16.04
CA GLY A 215 -1.41 12.15 -15.10
C GLY A 215 -1.29 13.65 -14.90
N LYS A 216 -0.71 14.37 -15.88
CA LYS A 216 -0.44 15.82 -15.80
C LYS A 216 -1.41 16.68 -16.60
N HIS A 217 -2.23 16.06 -17.46
CA HIS A 217 -3.21 16.83 -18.24
C HIS A 217 -4.26 17.46 -17.29
N PRO A 218 -4.63 18.75 -17.45
CA PRO A 218 -5.57 19.45 -16.56
C PRO A 218 -6.89 18.71 -16.33
N ALA A 219 -7.41 18.05 -17.37
CA ALA A 219 -8.64 17.26 -17.27
C ALA A 219 -8.49 16.06 -16.34
N GLN A 220 -7.38 15.34 -16.42
CA GLN A 220 -7.09 14.19 -15.58
C GLN A 220 -6.75 14.63 -14.16
N LEU A 221 -5.93 15.69 -14.05
CA LEU A 221 -5.57 16.28 -12.77
C LEU A 221 -6.80 16.72 -11.98
N ARG A 222 -7.83 17.27 -12.66
CA ARG A 222 -9.12 17.66 -12.04
C ARG A 222 -9.79 16.49 -11.33
N LEU A 223 -9.82 15.30 -11.94
CA LEU A 223 -10.42 14.11 -11.34
C LEU A 223 -9.55 13.52 -10.24
N ILE A 224 -8.24 13.43 -10.46
CA ILE A 224 -7.26 12.95 -9.48
C ILE A 224 -7.33 13.80 -8.20
N MET A 225 -7.34 15.12 -8.33
CA MET A 225 -7.44 16.05 -7.21
C MET A 225 -8.74 15.84 -6.43
N GLU A 226 -9.89 15.72 -7.09
CA GLU A 226 -11.17 15.53 -6.37
C GLU A 226 -11.25 14.18 -5.66
N GLU A 227 -10.71 13.10 -6.25
CA GLU A 227 -10.67 11.79 -5.61
C GLU A 227 -9.77 11.79 -4.37
N LEU A 228 -8.56 12.36 -4.48
CA LEU A 228 -7.63 12.50 -3.35
C LEU A 228 -8.21 13.42 -2.26
N LEU A 229 -8.92 14.49 -2.66
CA LEU A 229 -9.61 15.38 -1.72
C LEU A 229 -10.74 14.64 -1.00
N ALA A 230 -11.55 13.83 -1.68
CA ALA A 230 -12.61 13.05 -1.07
C ALA A 230 -12.08 12.17 0.06
N GLN A 231 -10.97 11.46 -0.19
CA GLN A 231 -10.31 10.63 0.79
C GLN A 231 -9.80 11.44 1.99
N ASN A 232 -9.10 12.55 1.74
CA ASN A 232 -8.58 13.39 2.82
C ASN A 232 -9.71 14.05 3.63
N LEU A 233 -10.78 14.51 2.98
CA LEU A 233 -11.95 15.10 3.65
C LEU A 233 -12.68 14.08 4.52
N SER A 234 -12.84 12.84 4.06
CA SER A 234 -13.42 11.76 4.87
C SER A 234 -12.61 11.55 6.15
N MET A 235 -11.29 11.47 6.05
CA MET A 235 -10.40 11.30 7.19
C MET A 235 -10.41 12.52 8.14
N LEU A 236 -10.41 13.76 7.59
CA LEU A 236 -10.56 14.96 8.40
C LEU A 236 -11.89 15.00 9.15
N SER A 237 -12.97 14.51 8.53
CA SER A 237 -14.29 14.42 9.18
C SER A 237 -14.29 13.44 10.35
N VAL A 238 -13.65 12.28 10.20
CA VAL A 238 -13.48 11.31 11.29
C VAL A 238 -12.66 11.90 12.43
N ARG A 239 -11.54 12.55 12.07
CA ARG A 239 -10.67 13.22 13.03
C ARG A 239 -11.39 14.35 13.78
N SER A 240 -12.16 15.17 13.08
CA SER A 240 -12.95 16.26 13.69
C SER A 240 -14.01 15.74 14.67
N LYS A 241 -14.67 14.60 14.34
CA LYS A 241 -15.56 13.92 15.30
C LYS A 241 -14.78 13.43 16.52
N GLY A 242 -13.60 12.84 16.33
CA GLY A 242 -12.73 12.41 17.42
C GLY A 242 -12.24 13.54 18.32
N GLN A 243 -12.07 14.75 17.78
CA GLN A 243 -11.70 15.93 18.57
C GLN A 243 -12.86 16.53 19.41
N GLN A 244 -14.10 16.11 19.14
CA GLN A 244 -15.24 16.47 19.99
C GLN A 244 -15.29 15.64 21.27
N ASP A 245 -14.58 14.51 21.31
CA ASP A 245 -14.47 13.69 22.52
C ASP A 245 -13.52 14.35 23.52
N LYS A 246 -13.80 14.11 24.79
CA LYS A 246 -12.99 14.67 25.88
C LYS A 246 -11.88 13.70 26.27
N ALA A 247 -10.70 14.24 26.55
CA ALA A 247 -9.62 13.51 27.22
C ALA A 247 -9.13 14.28 28.44
N MET A 248 -8.52 13.57 29.36
CA MET A 248 -7.86 14.19 30.51
C MET A 248 -6.55 14.83 30.01
N PRO A 249 -6.38 16.14 30.12
CA PRO A 249 -5.13 16.78 29.73
C PRO A 249 -4.02 16.48 30.75
N PHE A 250 -2.78 16.32 30.25
CA PHE A 250 -1.60 16.08 31.06
C PHE A 250 -0.62 17.26 30.92
N PRO A 251 -0.83 18.36 31.67
CA PRO A 251 0.07 19.52 31.64
C PRO A 251 1.48 19.17 32.09
N PRO A 252 2.49 20.03 31.84
CA PRO A 252 3.88 19.75 32.16
C PRO A 252 4.12 19.51 33.65
N VAL A 253 4.54 18.29 33.98
CA VAL A 253 5.13 17.88 35.25
C VAL A 253 6.34 17.01 34.86
N ASN A 254 7.54 17.35 35.30
CA ASN A 254 8.75 16.69 34.81
C ASN A 254 9.49 15.89 35.88
N THR A 255 8.88 15.66 37.03
CA THR A 255 9.54 14.98 38.18
C THR A 255 9.94 13.55 37.86
N LEU A 256 9.04 12.74 37.28
CA LEU A 256 9.36 11.36 36.87
C LEU A 256 10.16 11.35 35.57
N LYS A 257 9.89 12.26 34.65
CA LYS A 257 10.65 12.40 33.41
C LYS A 257 12.14 12.64 33.67
N ASP A 258 12.47 13.57 34.55
CA ASP A 258 13.86 13.88 34.90
C ASP A 258 14.52 12.71 35.61
N LYS A 259 13.82 12.01 36.49
CA LYS A 259 14.31 10.78 37.13
C LYS A 259 14.58 9.69 36.08
N LEU A 260 13.67 9.47 35.13
CA LEU A 260 13.87 8.48 34.07
C LEU A 260 15.12 8.82 33.24
N LEU A 261 15.23 10.06 32.79
CA LEU A 261 16.37 10.50 31.96
C LEU A 261 17.72 10.40 32.71
N ALA A 262 17.72 10.68 34.02
CA ALA A 262 18.92 10.56 34.85
C ALA A 262 19.39 9.10 35.06
N GLN A 263 18.50 8.12 34.96
CA GLN A 263 18.82 6.70 35.10
C GLN A 263 19.36 6.06 33.81
N LEU A 264 19.13 6.70 32.67
CA LEU A 264 19.57 6.14 31.39
C LEU A 264 21.06 6.32 31.19
N PRO A 265 21.78 5.30 30.67
CA PRO A 265 23.21 5.39 30.36
C PRO A 265 23.49 6.19 29.06
N PHE A 266 22.47 6.80 28.47
CA PHE A 266 22.55 7.56 27.21
C PHE A 266 21.54 8.71 27.24
N SER A 267 21.73 9.70 26.39
CA SER A 267 20.78 10.79 26.16
C SER A 267 19.89 10.51 24.93
N PRO A 268 18.64 10.98 24.92
CA PRO A 268 17.81 10.93 23.72
C PRO A 268 18.45 11.61 22.53
N THR A 269 18.26 11.08 21.32
CA THR A 269 18.65 11.75 20.07
C THR A 269 17.81 12.99 19.84
N ASN A 270 18.23 13.88 18.92
CA ASN A 270 17.45 15.07 18.57
C ASN A 270 16.09 14.69 18.01
N ALA A 271 15.99 13.64 17.20
CA ALA A 271 14.72 13.15 16.67
C ALA A 271 13.80 12.61 17.77
N GLN A 272 14.33 11.84 18.72
CA GLN A 272 13.57 11.35 19.87
C GLN A 272 13.06 12.51 20.74
N ALA A 273 13.89 13.51 21.00
CA ALA A 273 13.53 14.68 21.79
C ALA A 273 12.44 15.52 21.06
N ARG A 274 12.54 15.69 19.74
CA ARG A 274 11.54 16.37 18.91
C ARG A 274 10.21 15.65 18.98
N VAL A 275 10.20 14.35 18.71
CA VAL A 275 8.97 13.53 18.73
C VAL A 275 8.33 13.50 20.12
N THR A 276 9.13 13.45 21.18
CA THR A 276 8.63 13.53 22.57
C THR A 276 7.90 14.86 22.82
N LYS A 277 8.46 16.00 22.35
CA LYS A 277 7.79 17.31 22.48
C LYS A 277 6.48 17.36 21.70
N GLU A 278 6.41 16.77 20.52
CA GLU A 278 5.17 16.68 19.73
C GLU A 278 4.09 15.90 20.47
N ILE A 279 4.45 14.77 21.10
CA ILE A 279 3.56 13.95 21.91
C ILE A 279 3.10 14.73 23.16
N GLU A 280 4.03 15.37 23.88
CA GLU A 280 3.72 16.15 25.06
C GLU A 280 2.74 17.28 24.76
N ALA A 281 2.94 17.99 23.64
CA ALA A 281 2.01 19.04 23.19
C ALA A 281 0.59 18.52 22.88
N ASP A 282 0.47 17.29 22.40
CA ASP A 282 -0.84 16.69 22.21
C ASP A 282 -1.47 16.21 23.51
N LEU A 283 -0.68 15.68 24.44
CA LEU A 283 -1.16 15.21 25.74
C LEU A 283 -1.68 16.37 26.64
N GLU A 284 -1.29 17.60 26.35
CA GLU A 284 -1.79 18.79 27.05
C GLU A 284 -3.20 19.22 26.61
N LYS A 285 -3.69 18.69 25.49
CA LYS A 285 -4.98 19.08 24.91
C LYS A 285 -6.15 18.38 25.61
N PRO A 286 -7.33 19.01 25.67
CA PRO A 286 -8.52 18.43 26.32
C PRO A 286 -9.26 17.40 25.41
N HIS A 287 -8.66 16.97 24.33
CA HIS A 287 -9.18 15.93 23.45
C HIS A 287 -8.16 14.80 23.25
N PRO A 288 -8.60 13.59 22.90
CA PRO A 288 -7.70 12.43 22.77
C PRO A 288 -6.60 12.68 21.73
N MET A 289 -5.34 12.50 22.14
CA MET A 289 -4.25 12.36 21.20
C MET A 289 -4.44 11.08 20.37
N MET A 290 -4.29 11.17 19.07
CA MET A 290 -4.20 10.03 18.17
C MET A 290 -2.95 10.21 17.31
N ARG A 291 -1.82 9.58 17.71
CA ARG A 291 -0.53 9.81 17.08
C ARG A 291 0.18 8.52 16.68
N LEU A 292 0.71 8.49 15.46
CA LEU A 292 1.55 7.43 14.92
C LEU A 292 3.02 7.85 15.00
N VAL A 293 3.83 7.09 15.72
CA VAL A 293 5.30 7.23 15.75
C VAL A 293 5.92 6.19 14.84
N GLN A 294 6.56 6.65 13.80
CA GLN A 294 7.32 5.82 12.87
C GLN A 294 8.82 5.97 13.14
N GLY A 295 9.53 4.88 13.03
CA GLY A 295 10.99 4.87 13.13
C GLY A 295 11.53 3.51 12.77
N ASP A 296 12.71 3.47 12.23
CA ASP A 296 13.37 2.23 11.83
C ASP A 296 13.58 1.28 13.02
N VAL A 297 13.90 0.03 12.73
CA VAL A 297 14.24 -0.97 13.76
C VAL A 297 15.40 -0.45 14.61
N GLY A 298 15.18 -0.36 15.93
CA GLY A 298 16.20 0.13 16.87
C GLY A 298 16.37 1.66 16.89
N SER A 299 15.45 2.46 16.33
CA SER A 299 15.45 3.93 16.46
C SER A 299 15.13 4.43 17.87
N GLY A 300 14.77 3.52 18.81
CA GLY A 300 14.46 3.85 20.19
C GLY A 300 13.02 4.32 20.46
N LYS A 301 12.05 3.87 19.65
CA LYS A 301 10.61 4.13 19.86
C LYS A 301 10.14 3.82 21.26
N THR A 302 10.67 2.75 21.88
CA THR A 302 10.33 2.33 23.26
C THR A 302 10.68 3.41 24.28
N LEU A 303 11.77 4.15 24.10
CA LEU A 303 12.11 5.28 24.96
C LEU A 303 11.09 6.42 24.84
N VAL A 304 10.68 6.74 23.61
CA VAL A 304 9.66 7.77 23.36
C VAL A 304 8.32 7.36 24.00
N ALA A 305 7.96 6.07 23.88
CA ALA A 305 6.79 5.52 24.54
C ALA A 305 6.88 5.60 26.09
N ALA A 306 8.06 5.33 26.67
CA ALA A 306 8.28 5.45 28.11
C ALA A 306 8.14 6.90 28.58
N LEU A 307 8.65 7.87 27.82
CA LEU A 307 8.50 9.30 28.13
C LEU A 307 7.03 9.76 28.06
N ALA A 308 6.27 9.27 27.09
CA ALA A 308 4.83 9.51 26.99
C ALA A 308 4.07 8.85 28.19
N ALA A 309 4.45 7.61 28.53
CA ALA A 309 3.85 6.90 29.67
C ALA A 309 4.09 7.64 30.99
N VAL A 310 5.31 8.09 31.23
CA VAL A 310 5.67 8.84 32.44
C VAL A 310 4.80 10.09 32.61
N ARG A 311 4.49 10.81 31.53
CA ARG A 311 3.62 11.97 31.57
C ARG A 311 2.21 11.62 32.07
N ALA A 312 1.60 10.52 31.63
CA ALA A 312 0.30 10.08 32.11
C ALA A 312 0.36 9.58 33.57
N LEU A 313 1.43 8.87 33.93
CA LEU A 313 1.65 8.35 35.28
C LEU A 313 1.83 9.47 36.33
N GLU A 314 2.48 10.60 35.95
CA GLU A 314 2.60 11.78 36.79
C GLU A 314 1.25 12.40 37.16
N HIS A 315 0.22 12.18 36.32
CA HIS A 315 -1.15 12.62 36.58
C HIS A 315 -2.02 11.54 37.22
N GLY A 316 -1.42 10.47 37.78
CA GLY A 316 -2.13 9.39 38.42
C GLY A 316 -2.98 8.53 37.50
N GLN A 317 -2.74 8.61 36.16
CA GLN A 317 -3.46 7.80 35.20
C GLN A 317 -2.71 6.49 34.94
N GLN A 318 -3.47 5.43 34.63
CA GLN A 318 -2.89 4.17 34.18
C GLN A 318 -2.51 4.24 32.67
N VAL A 319 -1.49 3.47 32.32
CA VAL A 319 -1.02 3.33 30.94
C VAL A 319 -1.08 1.85 30.55
N ALA A 320 -1.66 1.56 29.38
CA ALA A 320 -1.67 0.23 28.80
C ALA A 320 -0.76 0.19 27.57
N LEU A 321 0.16 -0.78 27.50
CA LEU A 321 0.98 -1.05 26.33
C LEU A 321 0.64 -2.41 25.76
N MET A 322 0.20 -2.43 24.51
CA MET A 322 -0.10 -3.64 23.76
C MET A 322 1.01 -3.97 22.76
N ALA A 323 1.44 -5.22 22.76
CA ALA A 323 2.31 -5.79 21.75
C ALA A 323 1.65 -6.99 21.05
N PRO A 324 2.00 -7.26 19.77
CA PRO A 324 1.32 -8.28 18.98
C PRO A 324 1.62 -9.72 19.39
N THR A 325 2.75 -9.94 20.07
CA THR A 325 3.17 -11.27 20.52
C THR A 325 3.54 -11.27 21.98
N GLU A 326 3.38 -12.43 22.66
CA GLU A 326 3.74 -12.57 24.08
C GLU A 326 5.23 -12.30 24.33
N LEU A 327 6.10 -12.69 23.39
CA LEU A 327 7.55 -12.48 23.52
C LEU A 327 7.91 -11.00 23.50
N LEU A 328 7.30 -10.24 22.60
CA LEU A 328 7.53 -8.79 22.51
C LEU A 328 6.94 -8.06 23.72
N ALA A 329 5.75 -8.47 24.16
CA ALA A 329 5.12 -7.94 25.34
C ALA A 329 5.95 -8.22 26.61
N GLU A 330 6.51 -9.44 26.75
CA GLU A 330 7.42 -9.79 27.86
C GLU A 330 8.69 -8.91 27.83
N GLN A 331 9.27 -8.69 26.66
CA GLN A 331 10.42 -7.79 26.50
C GLN A 331 10.09 -6.36 26.94
N HIS A 332 8.93 -5.84 26.51
CA HIS A 332 8.48 -4.53 26.98
C HIS A 332 8.27 -4.50 28.49
N ALA A 333 7.62 -5.51 29.07
CA ALA A 333 7.39 -5.57 30.51
C ALA A 333 8.71 -5.53 31.30
N ILE A 334 9.72 -6.28 30.86
CA ILE A 334 11.06 -6.28 31.48
C ILE A 334 11.71 -4.89 31.35
N ASN A 335 11.66 -4.29 30.18
CA ASN A 335 12.26 -2.97 29.96
C ASN A 335 11.59 -1.90 30.81
N PHE A 336 10.25 -1.87 30.85
CA PHE A 336 9.51 -0.91 31.66
C PHE A 336 9.67 -1.16 33.17
N ALA A 337 9.73 -2.43 33.60
CA ALA A 337 10.02 -2.75 35.00
C ALA A 337 11.39 -2.20 35.41
N ASN A 338 12.43 -2.45 34.63
CA ASN A 338 13.77 -1.93 34.86
C ASN A 338 13.84 -0.40 34.95
N TRP A 339 13.04 0.31 34.17
CA TRP A 339 13.03 1.77 34.19
C TRP A 339 12.13 2.35 35.28
N PHE A 340 11.00 1.69 35.59
CA PHE A 340 9.90 2.28 36.34
C PHE A 340 9.88 1.82 37.84
N GLU A 341 10.29 0.61 38.15
CA GLU A 341 10.26 0.10 39.53
C GLU A 341 11.14 0.92 40.50
N ALA A 342 12.30 1.37 40.01
CA ALA A 342 13.18 2.27 40.77
C ALA A 342 12.55 3.65 41.04
N MET A 343 11.52 4.03 40.31
CA MET A 343 10.73 5.25 40.52
C MET A 343 9.47 5.02 41.36
N GLY A 344 9.23 3.80 41.81
CA GLY A 344 8.05 3.42 42.61
C GLY A 344 6.81 3.11 41.79
N ILE A 345 6.94 2.98 40.45
CA ILE A 345 5.82 2.67 39.52
C ILE A 345 5.72 1.15 39.41
N GLN A 346 4.54 0.59 39.67
CA GLN A 346 4.27 -0.83 39.54
C GLN A 346 3.90 -1.21 38.11
N VAL A 347 4.64 -2.17 37.53
CA VAL A 347 4.38 -2.70 36.19
C VAL A 347 3.57 -3.98 36.32
N GLY A 348 2.41 -4.01 35.63
CA GLY A 348 1.53 -5.16 35.52
C GLY A 348 1.78 -5.91 34.22
N TRP A 349 1.46 -7.20 34.22
CA TRP A 349 1.62 -8.09 33.10
C TRP A 349 0.36 -8.89 32.79
N LEU A 350 -0.20 -8.78 31.59
CA LEU A 350 -1.37 -9.56 31.18
C LEU A 350 -1.20 -10.15 29.78
N ALA A 351 -1.02 -11.46 29.73
CA ALA A 351 -0.90 -12.23 28.49
C ALA A 351 -1.79 -13.47 28.50
N GLY A 352 -2.03 -14.08 27.35
CA GLY A 352 -2.90 -15.25 27.21
C GLY A 352 -2.46 -16.48 28.00
N LYS A 353 -1.15 -16.58 28.32
CA LYS A 353 -0.59 -17.66 29.14
C LYS A 353 -0.93 -17.57 30.62
N LEU A 354 -1.23 -16.39 31.14
CA LEU A 354 -1.55 -16.18 32.52
C LEU A 354 -2.93 -16.79 32.81
N LYS A 355 -2.99 -17.82 33.66
CA LYS A 355 -4.21 -18.56 33.95
C LYS A 355 -4.47 -18.69 35.47
N GLY A 356 -5.73 -18.99 35.84
CA GLY A 356 -6.13 -19.26 37.19
C GLY A 356 -5.85 -18.10 38.16
N LYS A 357 -5.45 -18.41 39.37
CA LYS A 357 -5.25 -17.45 40.47
C LYS A 357 -4.27 -16.31 40.14
N ALA A 358 -3.21 -16.60 39.34
CA ALA A 358 -2.25 -15.57 38.94
C ALA A 358 -2.90 -14.52 38.03
N ARG A 359 -3.78 -14.95 37.11
CA ARG A 359 -4.56 -14.04 36.29
C ARG A 359 -5.52 -13.18 37.10
N GLU A 360 -6.25 -13.80 38.04
CA GLU A 360 -7.20 -13.08 38.87
C GLU A 360 -6.48 -12.04 39.78
N THR A 361 -5.32 -12.38 40.30
CA THR A 361 -4.51 -11.42 41.04
C THR A 361 -4.11 -10.24 40.21
N GLU A 362 -3.66 -10.47 38.97
CA GLU A 362 -3.24 -9.40 38.10
C GLU A 362 -4.42 -8.52 37.63
N LEU A 363 -5.57 -9.12 37.36
CA LEU A 363 -6.80 -8.38 37.05
C LEU A 363 -7.22 -7.49 38.23
N THR A 364 -7.08 -7.97 39.46
CA THR A 364 -7.36 -7.19 40.68
C THR A 364 -6.39 -6.01 40.80
N ARG A 365 -5.10 -6.22 40.59
CA ARG A 365 -4.08 -5.15 40.59
C ARG A 365 -4.34 -4.07 39.52
N ILE A 366 -4.82 -4.47 38.34
CA ILE A 366 -5.20 -3.55 37.26
C ILE A 366 -6.45 -2.75 37.68
N ALA A 367 -7.49 -3.42 38.15
CA ALA A 367 -8.75 -2.80 38.54
C ALA A 367 -8.62 -1.88 39.76
N SER A 368 -7.74 -2.19 40.71
CA SER A 368 -7.44 -1.33 41.86
C SER A 368 -6.58 -0.11 41.51
N GLY A 369 -5.87 -0.13 40.37
CA GLY A 369 -4.88 0.88 39.99
C GLY A 369 -3.51 0.68 40.65
N GLU A 370 -3.26 -0.44 41.32
CA GLU A 370 -1.94 -0.79 41.83
C GLU A 370 -0.95 -1.01 40.70
N ALA A 371 -1.35 -1.75 39.63
CA ALA A 371 -0.60 -1.81 38.38
C ALA A 371 -0.84 -0.52 37.59
N GLN A 372 0.13 0.38 37.62
CA GLN A 372 0.04 1.69 37.00
C GLN A 372 0.41 1.65 35.53
N MET A 373 1.46 0.90 35.17
CA MET A 373 1.85 0.59 33.78
C MET A 373 1.51 -0.87 33.52
N VAL A 374 0.64 -1.15 32.55
CA VAL A 374 0.19 -2.51 32.24
C VAL A 374 0.66 -2.89 30.84
N VAL A 375 1.46 -3.95 30.75
CA VAL A 375 1.98 -4.45 29.48
C VAL A 375 1.32 -5.79 29.16
N GLY A 376 0.93 -6.00 27.92
CA GLY A 376 0.33 -7.27 27.53
C GLY A 376 0.11 -7.43 26.03
N THR A 377 -0.66 -8.45 25.69
CA THR A 377 -1.11 -8.70 24.33
C THR A 377 -2.57 -8.24 24.16
N HIS A 378 -3.25 -8.67 23.09
CA HIS A 378 -4.69 -8.44 22.91
C HIS A 378 -5.55 -8.88 24.12
N ALA A 379 -4.98 -9.64 25.06
CA ALA A 379 -5.64 -10.00 26.32
C ALA A 379 -6.02 -8.79 27.17
N LEU A 380 -5.36 -7.64 27.00
CA LEU A 380 -5.69 -6.37 27.67
C LEU A 380 -7.08 -5.83 27.31
N PHE A 381 -7.65 -6.26 26.18
CA PHE A 381 -8.90 -5.73 25.64
C PHE A 381 -10.08 -6.66 25.80
N GLN A 382 -9.90 -7.82 26.42
CA GLN A 382 -11.00 -8.73 26.73
C GLN A 382 -11.99 -8.05 27.69
N GLU A 383 -13.29 -8.30 27.53
CA GLU A 383 -14.38 -7.61 28.24
C GLU A 383 -14.20 -7.55 29.75
N HIS A 384 -13.63 -8.59 30.34
CA HIS A 384 -13.43 -8.73 31.78
C HIS A 384 -12.20 -8.01 32.37
N VAL A 385 -11.43 -7.29 31.55
CA VAL A 385 -10.30 -6.47 32.01
C VAL A 385 -10.81 -5.05 32.26
N GLU A 386 -10.78 -4.59 33.49
CA GLU A 386 -11.20 -3.27 33.88
C GLU A 386 -10.01 -2.45 34.39
N PHE A 387 -9.88 -1.22 33.89
CA PHE A 387 -8.90 -0.26 34.38
C PHE A 387 -9.58 0.72 35.35
N LYS A 388 -8.86 1.13 36.37
CA LYS A 388 -9.36 2.14 37.32
C LYS A 388 -9.50 3.51 36.63
N ASN A 389 -8.45 3.95 35.91
CA ASN A 389 -8.33 5.26 35.26
C ASN A 389 -7.31 5.22 34.13
N LEU A 390 -7.67 4.56 33.03
CA LEU A 390 -6.83 4.45 31.84
C LEU A 390 -6.75 5.81 31.12
N GLY A 391 -5.54 6.43 31.09
CA GLY A 391 -5.32 7.72 30.45
C GLY A 391 -4.54 7.65 29.14
N LEU A 392 -3.70 6.62 28.96
CA LEU A 392 -2.90 6.46 27.74
C LEU A 392 -2.86 4.99 27.31
N VAL A 393 -3.08 4.75 26.01
CA VAL A 393 -2.92 3.46 25.35
C VAL A 393 -1.77 3.55 24.36
N ILE A 394 -0.82 2.64 24.46
CA ILE A 394 0.32 2.52 23.56
C ILE A 394 0.17 1.21 22.80
N ILE A 395 0.23 1.27 21.47
CA ILE A 395 0.09 0.11 20.57
C ILE A 395 1.39 -0.04 19.80
N ASP A 396 2.09 -1.16 19.98
CA ASP A 396 3.30 -1.45 19.22
C ASP A 396 2.99 -2.36 18.02
N GLU A 397 3.67 -2.13 16.90
CA GLU A 397 3.54 -2.87 15.63
C GLU A 397 2.09 -2.91 15.08
N GLN A 398 1.50 -1.74 14.90
CA GLN A 398 0.10 -1.56 14.48
C GLN A 398 -0.31 -2.35 13.24
N HIS A 399 0.58 -2.57 12.27
CA HIS A 399 0.25 -3.26 11.01
C HIS A 399 -0.32 -4.67 11.19
N ARG A 400 -0.24 -5.24 12.40
CA ARG A 400 -0.82 -6.53 12.78
C ARG A 400 -2.20 -6.45 13.43
N PHE A 401 -2.75 -5.22 13.59
CA PHE A 401 -4.05 -4.99 14.23
C PHE A 401 -5.03 -4.30 13.28
N GLY A 402 -6.28 -4.78 13.24
CA GLY A 402 -7.35 -4.17 12.47
C GLY A 402 -7.90 -2.88 13.08
N VAL A 403 -8.59 -2.06 12.27
CA VAL A 403 -9.25 -0.83 12.70
C VAL A 403 -10.24 -1.08 13.84
N HIS A 404 -11.01 -2.19 13.80
CA HIS A 404 -11.95 -2.58 14.85
C HIS A 404 -11.30 -2.72 16.24
N GLN A 405 -10.12 -3.29 16.31
CA GLN A 405 -9.42 -3.49 17.58
C GLN A 405 -8.97 -2.17 18.21
N ARG A 406 -8.65 -1.15 17.39
CA ARG A 406 -8.32 0.20 17.89
C ARG A 406 -9.53 0.90 18.49
N LEU A 407 -10.69 0.72 17.88
CA LEU A 407 -11.95 1.29 18.37
C LEU A 407 -12.40 0.64 19.67
N GLU A 408 -12.31 -0.69 19.77
CA GLU A 408 -12.57 -1.42 21.03
C GLU A 408 -11.70 -0.92 22.18
N LEU A 409 -10.44 -0.59 21.89
CA LEU A 409 -9.50 0.01 22.83
C LEU A 409 -9.95 1.37 23.35
N ARG A 410 -10.39 2.20 22.42
CA ARG A 410 -10.87 3.53 22.72
C ARG A 410 -12.11 3.49 23.60
N GLU A 411 -13.10 2.68 23.21
CA GLU A 411 -14.35 2.51 23.95
C GLU A 411 -14.12 1.93 25.34
N LYS A 412 -13.21 0.98 25.46
CA LYS A 412 -12.90 0.32 26.74
C LYS A 412 -12.26 1.25 27.76
N GLY A 413 -11.45 2.20 27.31
CA GLY A 413 -10.87 3.23 28.15
C GLY A 413 -11.83 4.37 28.45
N ALA A 414 -12.99 4.42 27.77
CA ALA A 414 -13.96 5.50 27.95
C ALA A 414 -14.61 5.41 29.34
N LYS A 415 -14.39 6.41 30.17
CA LYS A 415 -14.96 6.49 31.51
C LYS A 415 -15.50 7.89 31.74
N GLN A 416 -16.76 7.99 32.13
CA GLN A 416 -17.43 9.28 32.42
C GLN A 416 -17.36 10.28 31.25
N GLY A 417 -17.33 9.80 30.00
CA GLY A 417 -17.23 10.64 28.80
C GLY A 417 -15.80 11.11 28.46
N TYR A 418 -14.78 10.61 29.17
CA TYR A 418 -13.38 10.84 28.81
C TYR A 418 -12.80 9.59 28.14
N TYR A 419 -12.03 9.82 27.06
CA TYR A 419 -11.35 8.78 26.29
C TYR A 419 -9.84 8.82 26.53
N PRO A 420 -9.14 7.68 26.53
CA PRO A 420 -7.69 7.67 26.67
C PRO A 420 -6.99 8.24 25.43
N HIS A 421 -5.84 8.86 25.63
CA HIS A 421 -4.92 9.17 24.55
C HIS A 421 -4.38 7.89 23.90
N GLN A 422 -4.08 7.93 22.61
CA GLN A 422 -3.54 6.79 21.85
C GLN A 422 -2.22 7.13 21.19
N LEU A 423 -1.21 6.35 21.47
CA LEU A 423 0.10 6.38 20.84
C LEU A 423 0.33 5.08 20.09
N VAL A 424 0.45 5.16 18.80
CA VAL A 424 0.67 4.01 17.92
C VAL A 424 2.10 4.02 17.45
N MET A 425 2.76 2.86 17.46
CA MET A 425 4.14 2.73 17.01
C MET A 425 4.27 1.70 15.89
N THR A 426 5.19 1.92 14.97
CA THR A 426 5.56 0.91 13.97
C THR A 426 7.06 0.94 13.69
N ALA A 427 7.67 -0.24 13.59
CA ALA A 427 9.05 -0.42 13.17
C ALA A 427 9.19 -0.62 11.64
N THR A 428 8.07 -0.80 10.93
CA THR A 428 8.08 -0.73 9.48
C THR A 428 7.94 0.72 9.07
N PRO A 429 8.96 1.33 8.50
CA PRO A 429 8.80 2.64 7.89
C PRO A 429 7.73 2.55 6.81
N ILE A 430 6.72 3.41 6.91
CA ILE A 430 5.67 3.54 5.91
C ILE A 430 6.07 4.71 5.03
N PRO A 431 6.08 4.58 3.69
CA PRO A 431 6.34 5.71 2.82
C PRO A 431 5.49 6.92 3.21
N ARG A 432 6.10 8.09 3.24
CA ARG A 432 5.45 9.31 3.77
C ARG A 432 4.10 9.59 3.11
N THR A 433 4.03 9.40 1.81
CA THR A 433 2.81 9.54 1.01
C THR A 433 1.71 8.57 1.41
N LEU A 434 2.11 7.33 1.69
CA LEU A 434 1.18 6.30 2.11
C LEU A 434 0.71 6.51 3.55
N ALA A 435 1.60 6.95 4.44
CA ALA A 435 1.24 7.31 5.81
C ALA A 435 0.24 8.47 5.85
N MET A 436 0.43 9.47 4.99
CA MET A 436 -0.43 10.65 4.90
C MET A 436 -1.82 10.38 4.30
N THR A 437 -2.00 9.25 3.63
CA THR A 437 -3.28 8.83 3.05
C THR A 437 -3.94 7.69 3.83
N ALA A 438 -3.17 6.70 4.27
CA ALA A 438 -3.70 5.52 4.97
C ALA A 438 -3.97 5.74 6.46
N TYR A 439 -3.26 6.69 7.06
CA TYR A 439 -3.30 7.00 8.50
C TYR A 439 -3.54 8.49 8.74
N ALA A 440 -4.29 9.15 7.85
CA ALA A 440 -4.56 10.58 7.98
C ALA A 440 -5.49 10.91 9.16
N ASP A 441 -6.11 9.90 9.78
CA ASP A 441 -6.78 9.98 11.08
C ASP A 441 -5.80 10.17 12.25
N LEU A 442 -4.51 9.85 12.07
CA LEU A 442 -3.45 9.98 13.06
C LEU A 442 -2.51 11.15 12.72
N GLU A 443 -2.08 11.88 13.72
CA GLU A 443 -0.89 12.73 13.61
C GLU A 443 0.35 11.84 13.47
N THR A 444 1.27 12.18 12.58
CA THR A 444 2.45 11.35 12.32
C THR A 444 3.73 12.03 12.77
N SER A 445 4.51 11.33 13.58
CA SER A 445 5.87 11.69 13.99
C SER A 445 6.88 10.68 13.47
N ILE A 446 8.04 11.16 13.04
CA ILE A 446 9.09 10.31 12.46
C ILE A 446 10.37 10.43 13.27
N ILE A 447 10.90 9.30 13.74
CA ILE A 447 12.24 9.21 14.32
C ILE A 447 13.19 8.86 13.17
N ASP A 448 13.82 9.86 12.61
CA ASP A 448 14.70 9.81 11.44
C ASP A 448 16.20 9.75 11.80
N GLU A 449 16.51 9.48 13.07
CA GLU A 449 17.86 9.28 13.57
C GLU A 449 17.98 7.92 14.27
N LEU A 450 19.12 7.26 14.09
CA LEU A 450 19.48 6.09 14.87
C LEU A 450 20.28 6.51 16.11
N PRO A 451 20.17 5.78 17.24
CA PRO A 451 20.98 6.02 18.41
C PRO A 451 22.48 5.96 18.10
N PRO A 452 23.32 6.78 18.76
CA PRO A 452 24.76 6.78 18.55
C PRO A 452 25.37 5.40 18.90
N GLY A 453 26.44 5.03 18.19
CA GLY A 453 27.16 3.76 18.36
C GLY A 453 26.65 2.62 17.48
N ARG A 454 25.65 2.85 16.64
CA ARG A 454 25.16 1.86 15.67
C ARG A 454 25.97 1.94 14.37
N THR A 455 26.56 0.81 13.94
CA THR A 455 27.30 0.73 12.69
C THR A 455 26.38 0.31 11.54
N PRO A 456 26.55 0.88 10.32
CA PRO A 456 25.81 0.44 9.15
C PRO A 456 26.04 -1.05 8.88
N ILE A 457 24.96 -1.77 8.54
CA ILE A 457 25.05 -3.19 8.22
C ILE A 457 25.49 -3.33 6.76
N GLN A 458 26.60 -4.02 6.53
CA GLN A 458 27.05 -4.35 5.18
C GLN A 458 26.20 -5.48 4.60
N THR A 459 25.47 -5.19 3.53
CA THR A 459 24.60 -6.17 2.86
C THR A 459 25.22 -6.63 1.55
N VAL A 460 25.35 -7.96 1.37
CA VAL A 460 25.85 -8.59 0.15
C VAL A 460 24.83 -9.59 -0.38
N ALA A 461 24.70 -9.68 -1.70
CA ALA A 461 23.90 -10.69 -2.37
C ALA A 461 24.82 -11.69 -3.05
N ILE A 462 24.69 -12.95 -2.71
CA ILE A 462 25.59 -14.05 -3.11
C ILE A 462 24.72 -15.20 -3.68
N PRO A 463 25.11 -15.83 -4.81
CA PRO A 463 24.39 -16.98 -5.31
C PRO A 463 24.56 -18.21 -4.40
N ASP A 464 23.55 -19.07 -4.32
CA ASP A 464 23.53 -20.29 -3.50
C ASP A 464 24.63 -21.29 -3.85
N THR A 465 25.20 -21.20 -5.05
CA THR A 465 26.41 -21.99 -5.44
C THR A 465 27.62 -21.73 -4.55
N LYS A 466 27.64 -20.59 -3.81
CA LYS A 466 28.69 -20.24 -2.84
C LYS A 466 28.29 -20.47 -1.38
N ARG A 467 27.26 -21.29 -1.15
CA ARG A 467 26.75 -21.57 0.20
C ARG A 467 27.80 -22.13 1.14
N ASP A 468 28.67 -23.02 0.65
CA ASP A 468 29.71 -23.63 1.47
C ASP A 468 30.76 -22.62 1.93
N ASP A 469 31.09 -21.62 1.11
CA ASP A 469 31.98 -20.52 1.51
C ASP A 469 31.38 -19.71 2.68
N ILE A 470 30.05 -19.53 2.66
CA ILE A 470 29.33 -18.84 3.74
C ILE A 470 29.30 -19.68 5.01
N VAL A 471 29.13 -21.02 4.90
CA VAL A 471 29.19 -21.93 6.06
C VAL A 471 30.54 -21.84 6.75
N GLU A 472 31.66 -21.85 6.00
CA GLU A 472 33.01 -21.69 6.57
C GLU A 472 33.20 -20.29 7.22
N ARG A 473 32.65 -19.25 6.64
CA ARG A 473 32.69 -17.91 7.24
C ARG A 473 31.90 -17.83 8.54
N VAL A 474 30.73 -18.48 8.62
CA VAL A 474 29.93 -18.59 9.87
C VAL A 474 30.74 -19.34 10.93
N LYS A 475 31.40 -20.44 10.57
CA LYS A 475 32.27 -21.20 11.48
C LYS A 475 33.35 -20.29 12.07
N ASN A 476 34.06 -19.55 11.24
CA ASN A 476 35.10 -18.63 11.68
C ASN A 476 34.55 -17.55 12.63
N ALA A 477 33.42 -16.92 12.27
CA ALA A 477 32.80 -15.90 13.08
C ALA A 477 32.36 -16.44 14.45
N CYS A 478 31.79 -17.64 14.50
CA CYS A 478 31.30 -18.23 15.74
C CYS A 478 32.43 -18.75 16.64
N LEU A 479 33.43 -19.45 16.10
CA LEU A 479 34.45 -20.16 16.88
C LEU A 479 35.68 -19.27 17.16
N ASN A 480 36.10 -18.50 16.17
CA ASN A 480 37.36 -17.71 16.29
C ASN A 480 37.11 -16.25 16.70
N GLU A 481 35.97 -15.68 16.28
CA GLU A 481 35.65 -14.28 16.59
C GLU A 481 34.67 -14.15 17.77
N GLY A 482 34.12 -15.26 18.27
CA GLY A 482 33.17 -15.28 19.40
C GLY A 482 31.82 -14.59 19.09
N LYS A 483 31.49 -14.47 17.83
CA LYS A 483 30.25 -13.82 17.37
C LYS A 483 29.12 -14.81 17.25
N GLN A 484 27.89 -14.28 17.28
CA GLN A 484 26.69 -15.07 17.02
C GLN A 484 26.12 -14.75 15.63
N ALA A 485 25.46 -15.75 15.04
CA ALA A 485 24.86 -15.64 13.72
C ALA A 485 23.39 -16.10 13.70
N TYR A 486 22.60 -15.46 12.82
CA TYR A 486 21.28 -15.96 12.42
C TYR A 486 21.37 -16.59 11.03
N TRP A 487 20.65 -17.69 10.85
CA TRP A 487 20.47 -18.33 9.55
C TRP A 487 18.97 -18.50 9.29
N VAL A 488 18.42 -17.70 8.39
CA VAL A 488 16.99 -17.64 8.11
C VAL A 488 16.69 -18.47 6.88
N CYS A 489 15.82 -19.47 7.03
CA CYS A 489 15.32 -20.33 5.96
C CYS A 489 13.96 -19.79 5.49
N THR A 490 13.81 -19.58 4.18
CA THR A 490 12.55 -19.20 3.55
C THR A 490 12.15 -20.25 2.52
N LEU A 491 10.90 -20.68 2.50
CA LEU A 491 10.43 -21.73 1.59
C LEU A 491 9.48 -21.22 0.50
N ILE A 492 9.19 -22.16 -0.45
CA ILE A 492 8.41 -21.94 -1.67
C ILE A 492 6.91 -21.95 -1.43
N ASP A 493 6.43 -22.69 -0.44
CA ASP A 493 5.01 -22.92 -0.16
C ASP A 493 4.55 -22.21 1.12
N GLU A 494 3.32 -21.67 1.10
CA GLU A 494 2.65 -21.02 2.23
C GLU A 494 2.33 -21.98 3.41
N SER A 495 2.88 -23.18 3.41
CA SER A 495 2.66 -24.18 4.46
C SER A 495 3.69 -24.05 5.57
N GLU A 496 3.25 -23.61 6.76
CA GLU A 496 4.06 -23.59 8.00
C GLU A 496 4.73 -24.96 8.31
N VAL A 497 4.16 -26.06 7.77
CA VAL A 497 4.71 -27.42 7.94
C VAL A 497 6.00 -27.57 7.16
N LEU A 498 6.01 -27.15 5.91
CA LEU A 498 7.16 -27.25 5.02
C LEU A 498 8.26 -26.28 5.44
N GLU A 499 7.91 -25.07 5.88
CA GLU A 499 8.89 -24.13 6.41
C GLU A 499 9.60 -24.68 7.65
N ALA A 500 8.85 -25.27 8.58
CA ALA A 500 9.41 -25.89 9.77
C ALA A 500 10.35 -27.05 9.42
N GLN A 501 9.97 -27.89 8.45
CA GLN A 501 10.76 -29.02 8.01
C GLN A 501 12.08 -28.56 7.37
N ALA A 502 12.04 -27.58 6.48
CA ALA A 502 13.28 -27.09 5.84
C ALA A 502 14.23 -26.40 6.82
N ALA A 503 13.70 -25.68 7.79
CA ALA A 503 14.55 -25.13 8.84
C ALA A 503 15.19 -26.22 9.67
N ALA A 504 14.49 -27.34 9.97
CA ALA A 504 15.02 -28.49 10.66
C ALA A 504 16.10 -29.20 9.81
N ASP A 505 15.82 -29.46 8.55
CA ASP A 505 16.77 -30.09 7.62
C ASP A 505 18.06 -29.26 7.46
N THR A 506 17.90 -27.94 7.36
CA THR A 506 19.04 -26.99 7.32
C THR A 506 19.84 -27.01 8.62
N ALA A 507 19.16 -27.05 9.78
CA ALA A 507 19.85 -27.12 11.08
C ALA A 507 20.64 -28.43 11.22
N GLU A 508 20.09 -29.57 10.80
CA GLU A 508 20.80 -30.86 10.80
C GLU A 508 21.99 -30.88 9.84
N GLU A 509 21.82 -30.31 8.65
CA GLU A 509 22.91 -30.20 7.68
C GLU A 509 24.06 -29.33 8.22
N LEU A 510 23.72 -28.16 8.78
CA LEU A 510 24.70 -27.24 9.35
C LEU A 510 25.37 -27.88 10.59
N GLN A 511 24.66 -28.63 11.42
CA GLN A 511 25.25 -29.33 12.56
C GLN A 511 26.27 -30.40 12.12
N ARG A 512 26.00 -31.08 11.01
CA ARG A 512 26.96 -32.04 10.42
C ARG A 512 28.20 -31.37 9.86
N LYS A 513 28.05 -30.23 9.22
CA LYS A 513 29.15 -29.43 8.66
C LYS A 513 29.95 -28.65 9.71
N LEU A 514 29.29 -28.29 10.81
CA LEU A 514 29.82 -27.44 11.88
C LEU A 514 29.69 -28.14 13.25
N PRO A 515 30.38 -29.25 13.49
CA PRO A 515 30.19 -30.07 14.71
C PRO A 515 30.52 -29.31 16.01
N ASP A 516 31.43 -28.34 15.96
CA ASP A 516 31.86 -27.54 17.12
C ASP A 516 30.99 -26.30 17.37
N VAL A 517 30.08 -25.95 16.45
CA VAL A 517 29.17 -24.82 16.57
C VAL A 517 27.86 -25.28 17.23
N LYS A 518 27.50 -24.64 18.34
CA LYS A 518 26.21 -24.92 19.02
C LYS A 518 25.09 -24.25 18.26
N ILE A 519 24.21 -25.06 17.66
CA ILE A 519 23.10 -24.59 16.81
C ILE A 519 21.79 -24.74 17.55
N GLY A 520 20.99 -23.66 17.55
CA GLY A 520 19.60 -23.65 17.99
C GLY A 520 18.65 -23.58 16.78
N LEU A 521 17.44 -24.11 16.94
CA LEU A 521 16.39 -24.08 15.92
C LEU A 521 15.14 -23.40 16.46
N VAL A 522 14.56 -22.47 15.68
CA VAL A 522 13.29 -21.79 16.00
C VAL A 522 12.40 -21.71 14.76
N HIS A 523 11.18 -22.24 14.82
CA HIS A 523 10.20 -22.16 13.74
C HIS A 523 8.76 -21.96 14.23
N GLY A 524 7.83 -21.63 13.33
CA GLY A 524 6.45 -21.26 13.62
C GLY A 524 5.70 -22.30 14.51
N ARG A 525 5.89 -23.57 14.24
CA ARG A 525 5.18 -24.69 14.90
C ARG A 525 5.68 -25.09 16.29
N MET A 526 6.83 -24.57 16.72
CA MET A 526 7.30 -24.85 18.09
C MET A 526 6.36 -24.24 19.11
N LYS A 527 6.22 -24.92 20.25
CA LYS A 527 5.48 -24.38 21.39
C LYS A 527 6.14 -23.09 21.87
N PRO A 528 5.36 -22.09 22.31
CA PRO A 528 5.91 -20.81 22.76
C PRO A 528 6.99 -20.94 23.85
N ALA A 529 6.83 -21.88 24.79
CA ALA A 529 7.82 -22.14 25.84
C ALA A 529 9.16 -22.64 25.28
N GLU A 530 9.13 -23.51 24.26
CA GLU A 530 10.32 -24.02 23.60
C GLU A 530 11.05 -22.90 22.84
N LYS A 531 10.30 -22.06 22.10
CA LYS A 531 10.86 -20.88 21.41
C LYS A 531 11.57 -19.95 22.41
N GLN A 532 10.92 -19.68 23.54
CA GLN A 532 11.50 -18.82 24.59
C GLN A 532 12.77 -19.41 25.20
N ALA A 533 12.80 -20.72 25.44
CA ALA A 533 13.98 -21.40 25.97
C ALA A 533 15.19 -21.26 25.01
N VAL A 534 14.99 -21.59 23.73
CA VAL A 534 16.06 -21.48 22.70
C VAL A 534 16.52 -20.01 22.53
N MET A 535 15.57 -19.07 22.49
CA MET A 535 15.92 -17.63 22.37
C MET A 535 16.67 -17.11 23.58
N ARG A 536 16.35 -17.61 24.82
CA ARG A 536 17.09 -17.28 26.03
C ARG A 536 18.52 -17.81 25.98
N GLU A 537 18.70 -19.09 25.60
CA GLU A 537 20.02 -19.68 25.44
C GLU A 537 20.85 -18.93 24.40
N PHE A 538 20.24 -18.51 23.30
CA PHE A 538 20.92 -17.71 22.29
C PHE A 538 21.31 -16.32 22.83
N LYS A 539 20.42 -15.65 23.56
CA LYS A 539 20.72 -14.37 24.20
C LYS A 539 21.84 -14.48 25.26
N GLU A 540 21.86 -15.57 26.00
CA GLU A 540 22.89 -15.86 27.01
C GLU A 540 24.22 -16.34 26.40
N ASN A 541 24.38 -16.30 25.09
CA ASN A 541 25.57 -16.76 24.33
C ASN A 541 25.91 -18.26 24.56
N LYS A 542 24.91 -19.07 24.88
CA LYS A 542 25.05 -20.53 24.99
C LYS A 542 24.96 -21.22 23.64
N LEU A 543 24.32 -20.57 22.66
CA LEU A 543 24.22 -20.97 21.28
C LEU A 543 24.99 -20.00 20.39
N HIS A 544 25.69 -20.51 19.38
CA HIS A 544 26.51 -19.71 18.46
C HIS A 544 25.74 -19.33 17.20
N LEU A 545 24.91 -20.25 16.70
CA LEU A 545 24.12 -20.10 15.47
C LEU A 545 22.66 -20.38 15.77
N LEU A 546 21.77 -19.51 15.32
CA LEU A 546 20.32 -19.74 15.38
C LEU A 546 19.77 -19.92 13.97
N VAL A 547 19.31 -21.14 13.67
CA VAL A 547 18.56 -21.45 12.46
C VAL A 547 17.09 -21.16 12.74
N ALA A 548 16.45 -20.38 11.86
CA ALA A 548 15.07 -19.98 12.06
C ALA A 548 14.31 -19.80 10.75
N THR A 549 12.99 -19.85 10.83
CA THR A 549 12.09 -19.33 9.78
C THR A 549 11.90 -17.81 9.98
N THR A 550 11.03 -17.19 9.18
CA THR A 550 10.70 -15.76 9.27
C THR A 550 10.12 -15.33 10.63
N VAL A 551 9.78 -16.25 11.50
CA VAL A 551 9.25 -16.00 12.87
C VAL A 551 10.13 -15.07 13.71
N ILE A 552 11.43 -14.96 13.40
CA ILE A 552 12.35 -14.04 14.09
C ILE A 552 12.22 -12.57 13.68
N GLU A 553 11.34 -12.24 12.73
CA GLU A 553 11.01 -10.83 12.43
C GLU A 553 10.60 -10.07 13.69
N VAL A 554 9.89 -10.75 14.60
CA VAL A 554 9.45 -10.23 15.90
C VAL A 554 10.24 -10.91 16.99
N GLY A 555 11.25 -10.27 17.55
CA GLY A 555 12.04 -11.01 18.51
C GLY A 555 13.01 -10.23 19.38
N VAL A 556 13.70 -11.00 20.18
CA VAL A 556 14.62 -10.60 21.23
C VAL A 556 15.85 -9.89 20.66
N ASP A 557 16.28 -8.87 21.36
CA ASP A 557 17.53 -8.16 21.09
C ASP A 557 18.73 -9.01 21.55
N VAL A 558 19.65 -9.29 20.60
CA VAL A 558 20.88 -10.06 20.83
C VAL A 558 22.09 -9.23 20.35
N PRO A 559 22.69 -8.40 21.22
CA PRO A 559 23.73 -7.47 20.83
C PRO A 559 25.00 -8.13 20.22
N ASN A 560 25.31 -9.38 20.61
CA ASN A 560 26.45 -10.13 20.11
C ASN A 560 26.24 -10.73 18.71
N SER A 561 24.99 -10.71 18.19
CA SER A 561 24.70 -11.21 16.86
C SER A 561 25.10 -10.19 15.81
N SER A 562 26.10 -10.54 15.02
CA SER A 562 26.70 -9.66 13.99
C SER A 562 26.60 -10.19 12.57
N LEU A 563 26.08 -11.40 12.38
CA LEU A 563 25.94 -12.03 11.07
C LEU A 563 24.52 -12.53 10.84
N MET A 564 23.91 -12.10 9.73
CA MET A 564 22.59 -12.53 9.29
C MET A 564 22.72 -13.18 7.92
N ILE A 565 22.32 -14.44 7.79
CA ILE A 565 22.22 -15.15 6.52
C ILE A 565 20.74 -15.34 6.21
N ILE A 566 20.30 -14.97 5.02
CA ILE A 566 18.91 -15.17 4.56
C ILE A 566 18.97 -16.00 3.29
N GLU A 567 18.46 -17.23 3.34
CA GLU A 567 18.32 -18.09 2.17
C GLU A 567 17.07 -17.74 1.38
N ASN A 568 17.15 -17.81 0.04
CA ASN A 568 16.10 -17.48 -0.93
C ASN A 568 15.40 -16.11 -0.65
N PRO A 569 16.17 -15.03 -0.47
CA PRO A 569 15.63 -13.70 -0.12
C PRO A 569 14.70 -13.14 -1.19
N GLU A 570 14.79 -13.63 -2.45
CA GLU A 570 13.92 -13.25 -3.55
C GLU A 570 12.43 -13.52 -3.30
N ARG A 571 12.11 -14.32 -2.30
CA ARG A 571 10.75 -14.70 -1.91
C ARG A 571 10.13 -13.78 -0.88
N LEU A 572 10.95 -13.07 -0.15
CA LEU A 572 10.49 -12.13 0.88
C LEU A 572 10.28 -10.74 0.33
N GLY A 573 9.38 -10.01 0.97
CA GLY A 573 9.20 -8.60 0.75
C GLY A 573 10.38 -7.77 1.27
N LEU A 574 10.58 -6.57 0.66
CA LEU A 574 11.66 -5.67 1.10
C LEU A 574 11.52 -5.28 2.58
N ALA A 575 10.30 -5.02 3.05
CA ALA A 575 10.04 -4.71 4.45
C ALA A 575 10.47 -5.85 5.39
N GLN A 576 10.14 -7.11 5.06
CA GLN A 576 10.54 -8.28 5.84
C GLN A 576 12.06 -8.48 5.85
N LEU A 577 12.70 -8.37 4.69
CA LEU A 577 14.16 -8.46 4.58
C LEU A 577 14.84 -7.37 5.41
N HIS A 578 14.29 -6.15 5.40
CA HIS A 578 14.81 -5.04 6.20
C HIS A 578 14.64 -5.29 7.70
N GLN A 579 13.49 -5.80 8.14
CA GLN A 579 13.24 -6.17 9.54
C GLN A 579 14.19 -7.27 10.01
N LEU A 580 14.39 -8.33 9.21
CA LEU A 580 15.36 -9.40 9.51
C LEU A 580 16.78 -8.84 9.59
N ARG A 581 17.19 -8.02 8.61
CA ARG A 581 18.49 -7.36 8.66
C ARG A 581 18.69 -6.53 9.92
N GLY A 582 17.66 -5.84 10.39
CA GLY A 582 17.66 -5.04 11.61
C GLY A 582 17.85 -5.84 12.92
N ARG A 583 17.85 -7.18 12.86
CA ARG A 583 18.15 -8.05 14.02
C ARG A 583 19.64 -8.11 14.36
N VAL A 584 20.49 -7.75 13.44
CA VAL A 584 21.94 -7.57 13.68
C VAL A 584 22.31 -6.09 13.70
N GLY A 585 23.55 -5.75 14.05
CA GLY A 585 24.00 -4.34 14.10
C GLY A 585 23.52 -3.59 15.35
N ARG A 586 23.19 -4.30 16.43
CA ARG A 586 22.74 -3.69 17.69
C ARG A 586 23.87 -3.49 18.72
N GLY A 587 25.07 -3.97 18.39
CA GLY A 587 26.29 -3.74 19.15
C GLY A 587 27.26 -2.81 18.42
N SER A 588 28.45 -2.58 19.01
CA SER A 588 29.53 -1.77 18.42
C SER A 588 30.34 -2.52 17.35
N VAL A 589 30.04 -3.80 17.12
CA VAL A 589 30.79 -4.66 16.19
C VAL A 589 30.20 -4.53 14.78
N ALA A 590 31.09 -4.46 13.77
CA ALA A 590 30.67 -4.48 12.37
C ALA A 590 29.79 -5.71 12.06
N SER A 591 28.65 -5.45 11.46
CA SER A 591 27.65 -6.48 11.18
C SER A 591 27.40 -6.65 9.68
N HIS A 592 27.11 -7.89 9.28
CA HIS A 592 26.93 -8.27 7.88
C HIS A 592 25.59 -8.99 7.68
N CYS A 593 24.95 -8.69 6.54
CA CYS A 593 23.77 -9.41 6.07
C CYS A 593 24.07 -10.05 4.72
N VAL A 594 23.95 -11.36 4.63
CA VAL A 594 24.18 -12.16 3.42
C VAL A 594 22.82 -12.61 2.87
N LEU A 595 22.50 -12.15 1.67
CA LEU A 595 21.33 -12.54 0.91
C LEU A 595 21.72 -13.66 -0.06
N LEU A 596 21.45 -14.91 0.33
CA LEU A 596 21.84 -16.11 -0.42
C LEU A 596 20.72 -16.49 -1.40
N TYR A 597 20.82 -16.04 -2.64
CA TYR A 597 19.77 -16.16 -3.64
C TYR A 597 19.94 -17.34 -4.59
N HIS A 598 18.83 -17.87 -5.09
CA HIS A 598 18.82 -18.89 -6.15
C HIS A 598 18.83 -18.22 -7.55
N SER A 599 19.76 -18.70 -8.40
CA SER A 599 19.88 -18.19 -9.79
C SER A 599 19.02 -19.01 -10.78
N PRO A 600 18.42 -18.36 -11.83
CA PRO A 600 18.50 -16.94 -12.18
C PRO A 600 17.44 -16.08 -11.45
N LEU A 601 17.81 -14.88 -11.05
CA LEU A 601 16.90 -13.92 -10.46
C LEU A 601 16.01 -13.25 -11.52
N SER A 602 14.74 -13.04 -11.20
CA SER A 602 13.85 -12.18 -11.98
C SER A 602 14.32 -10.71 -11.91
N LYS A 603 13.93 -9.88 -12.90
CA LYS A 603 14.25 -8.44 -12.90
C LYS A 603 13.75 -7.73 -11.64
N THR A 604 12.59 -8.10 -11.14
CA THR A 604 11.99 -7.54 -9.92
C THR A 604 12.80 -7.96 -8.68
N ALA A 605 13.21 -9.23 -8.58
CA ALA A 605 14.05 -9.71 -7.48
C ALA A 605 15.42 -9.02 -7.48
N GLN A 606 16.05 -8.85 -8.65
CA GLN A 606 17.31 -8.12 -8.78
C GLN A 606 17.19 -6.68 -8.27
N LYS A 607 16.11 -5.95 -8.64
CA LYS A 607 15.84 -4.60 -8.13
C LYS A 607 15.68 -4.60 -6.61
N ARG A 608 14.88 -5.51 -6.04
CA ARG A 608 14.67 -5.60 -4.59
C ARG A 608 15.96 -5.86 -3.81
N LEU A 609 16.73 -6.85 -4.20
CA LEU A 609 18.01 -7.15 -3.53
C LEU A 609 19.03 -6.01 -3.71
N GLY A 610 18.99 -5.32 -4.85
CA GLY A 610 19.78 -4.11 -5.11
C GLY A 610 19.50 -3.01 -4.10
N VAL A 611 18.24 -2.70 -3.85
CA VAL A 611 17.82 -1.67 -2.87
C VAL A 611 18.40 -1.95 -1.48
N LEU A 612 18.34 -3.20 -1.01
CA LEU A 612 18.87 -3.58 0.31
C LEU A 612 20.39 -3.48 0.39
N ARG A 613 21.11 -3.70 -0.71
CA ARG A 613 22.56 -3.50 -0.77
C ARG A 613 22.97 -2.03 -0.72
N GLU A 614 22.18 -1.17 -1.35
CA GLU A 614 22.48 0.25 -1.55
C GLU A 614 22.10 1.12 -0.36
N SER A 615 21.07 0.73 0.41
CA SER A 615 20.55 1.54 1.50
C SER A 615 20.39 0.77 2.80
N ASN A 616 20.72 1.44 3.91
CA ASN A 616 20.40 1.02 5.27
C ASN A 616 19.18 1.77 5.84
N ASP A 617 18.72 2.80 5.14
CA ASP A 617 17.60 3.63 5.56
C ASP A 617 16.27 2.92 5.25
N GLY A 618 15.51 2.59 6.29
CA GLY A 618 14.22 1.91 6.18
C GLY A 618 13.17 2.72 5.43
N PHE A 619 13.19 4.05 5.48
CA PHE A 619 12.25 4.90 4.74
C PHE A 619 12.54 4.87 3.24
N VAL A 620 13.81 4.91 2.85
CA VAL A 620 14.24 4.75 1.45
C VAL A 620 13.83 3.38 0.92
N ILE A 621 14.06 2.32 1.72
CA ILE A 621 13.69 0.95 1.35
C ILE A 621 12.17 0.82 1.18
N ALA A 622 11.39 1.37 2.10
CA ALA A 622 9.93 1.35 2.02
C ALA A 622 9.40 2.12 0.80
N GLN A 623 10.01 3.28 0.47
CA GLN A 623 9.66 4.04 -0.72
C GLN A 623 9.95 3.24 -2.00
N ARG A 624 11.10 2.58 -2.07
CA ARG A 624 11.48 1.72 -3.20
C ARG A 624 10.60 0.46 -3.30
N ASP A 625 10.18 -0.11 -2.16
CA ASP A 625 9.24 -1.25 -2.16
C ASP A 625 7.88 -0.84 -2.75
N LEU A 626 7.39 0.36 -2.38
CA LEU A 626 6.18 0.94 -2.96
C LEU A 626 6.29 1.13 -4.48
N GLU A 627 7.43 1.64 -4.97
CA GLU A 627 7.69 1.82 -6.41
C GLU A 627 7.76 0.49 -7.18
N ILE A 628 8.26 -0.58 -6.54
CA ILE A 628 8.41 -1.91 -7.18
C ILE A 628 7.11 -2.69 -7.21
N ARG A 629 6.32 -2.65 -6.12
CA ARG A 629 5.10 -3.46 -5.97
C ARG A 629 3.82 -2.72 -6.33
N GLY A 630 3.81 -1.42 -6.18
CA GLY A 630 2.59 -0.63 -6.21
C GLY A 630 1.84 -0.59 -4.86
N PRO A 631 0.94 0.39 -4.69
CA PRO A 631 0.24 0.63 -3.41
C PRO A 631 -0.71 -0.50 -3.01
N GLY A 632 -1.31 -1.21 -3.97
CA GLY A 632 -2.29 -2.28 -3.72
C GLY A 632 -1.70 -3.52 -3.05
N GLU A 633 -0.48 -3.93 -3.42
CA GLU A 633 0.19 -5.07 -2.79
C GLU A 633 0.79 -4.75 -1.43
N LEU A 634 1.27 -3.51 -1.24
CA LEU A 634 1.96 -3.13 -0.01
C LEU A 634 1.01 -3.07 1.19
N LEU A 635 -0.21 -2.64 0.97
CA LEU A 635 -1.19 -2.39 2.03
C LEU A 635 -2.09 -3.59 2.33
N GLY A 636 -2.11 -4.58 1.46
CA GLY A 636 -3.01 -5.72 1.54
C GLY A 636 -4.47 -5.25 1.53
N THR A 637 -5.15 -5.39 0.41
CA THR A 637 -6.51 -4.86 0.13
C THR A 637 -7.58 -5.16 1.19
N LYS A 638 -7.31 -6.08 2.13
CA LYS A 638 -8.23 -6.46 3.22
C LYS A 638 -7.88 -5.87 4.61
N GLN A 639 -6.69 -5.32 4.81
CA GLN A 639 -6.22 -4.95 6.16
C GLN A 639 -6.23 -3.45 6.46
N THR A 640 -6.21 -2.58 5.46
CA THR A 640 -5.97 -1.14 5.68
C THR A 640 -7.17 -0.24 5.47
N GLY A 641 -8.29 -0.75 4.93
CA GLY A 641 -9.46 0.10 4.65
C GLY A 641 -9.19 1.21 3.62
N LEU A 642 -8.03 1.22 2.96
CA LEU A 642 -7.78 2.12 1.85
C LEU A 642 -8.73 1.76 0.72
N ALA A 643 -9.53 2.73 0.32
CA ALA A 643 -10.34 2.62 -0.87
C ALA A 643 -9.41 2.41 -2.07
N ASP A 644 -9.72 1.42 -2.91
CA ASP A 644 -9.11 1.31 -4.22
C ASP A 644 -9.42 2.60 -4.97
N PHE A 645 -8.39 3.41 -5.26
CA PHE A 645 -8.56 4.61 -6.07
C PHE A 645 -9.01 4.20 -7.47
N LYS A 646 -9.99 4.91 -8.00
CA LYS A 646 -10.52 4.67 -9.35
C LYS A 646 -9.63 5.30 -10.44
N ILE A 647 -9.02 6.44 -10.13
CA ILE A 647 -8.31 7.31 -11.09
C ILE A 647 -6.92 7.70 -10.58
N ALA A 648 -6.81 8.09 -9.32
CA ALA A 648 -5.55 8.49 -8.70
C ALA A 648 -4.61 7.29 -8.52
N ASP A 649 -3.31 7.54 -8.71
CA ASP A 649 -2.23 6.60 -8.44
C ASP A 649 -1.29 7.22 -7.40
N LEU A 650 -1.19 6.62 -6.22
CA LEU A 650 -0.43 7.19 -5.10
C LEU A 650 1.07 7.33 -5.39
N ILE A 651 1.62 6.56 -6.32
CA ILE A 651 3.03 6.66 -6.71
C ILE A 651 3.21 7.81 -7.69
N ARG A 652 2.44 7.82 -8.77
CA ARG A 652 2.47 8.83 -9.81
C ARG A 652 2.11 10.21 -9.25
N ASP A 653 1.06 10.26 -8.40
CA ASP A 653 0.41 11.48 -7.96
C ASP A 653 0.90 11.97 -6.59
N GLN A 654 1.93 11.32 -6.00
CA GLN A 654 2.47 11.66 -4.67
C GLN A 654 2.83 13.16 -4.50
N ARG A 655 3.27 13.81 -5.59
CA ARG A 655 3.59 15.25 -5.63
C ARG A 655 2.40 16.15 -5.28
N LEU A 656 1.17 15.67 -5.47
CA LEU A 656 -0.05 16.41 -5.21
C LEU A 656 -0.49 16.36 -3.73
N ILE A 657 0.01 15.41 -2.95
CA ILE A 657 -0.44 15.16 -1.57
C ILE A 657 -0.34 16.41 -0.67
N PRO A 658 0.77 17.18 -0.65
CA PRO A 658 0.84 18.37 0.19
C PRO A 658 -0.23 19.43 -0.17
N GLU A 659 -0.49 19.59 -1.46
CA GLU A 659 -1.50 20.54 -1.95
C GLU A 659 -2.92 20.04 -1.65
N VAL A 660 -3.19 18.77 -1.88
CA VAL A 660 -4.45 18.12 -1.51
C VAL A 660 -4.77 18.32 -0.04
N GLN A 661 -3.79 18.13 0.86
CA GLN A 661 -4.00 18.34 2.29
C GLN A 661 -4.30 19.80 2.66
N ARG A 662 -3.60 20.75 2.02
CA ARG A 662 -3.87 22.17 2.22
C ARG A 662 -5.31 22.53 1.79
N ILE A 663 -5.70 22.07 0.60
CA ILE A 663 -7.02 22.30 0.02
C ILE A 663 -8.11 21.60 0.83
N ALA A 664 -7.88 20.34 1.24
CA ALA A 664 -8.84 19.59 2.05
C ALA A 664 -9.16 20.28 3.38
N ARG A 665 -8.15 20.80 4.09
CA ARG A 665 -8.37 21.62 5.30
C ARG A 665 -9.19 22.85 5.01
N HIS A 666 -8.86 23.59 3.95
CA HIS A 666 -9.59 24.77 3.56
C HIS A 666 -11.06 24.47 3.22
N ILE A 667 -11.33 23.41 2.47
CA ILE A 667 -12.70 22.98 2.13
C ILE A 667 -13.44 22.51 3.40
N HIS A 668 -12.79 21.71 4.26
CA HIS A 668 -13.37 21.22 5.50
C HIS A 668 -13.84 22.37 6.40
N ASP A 669 -13.01 23.41 6.53
CA ASP A 669 -13.26 24.52 7.46
C ASP A 669 -14.21 25.59 6.87
N SER A 670 -14.10 25.86 5.55
CA SER A 670 -14.82 26.97 4.91
C SER A 670 -16.05 26.53 4.10
N TYR A 671 -16.11 25.26 3.65
CA TYR A 671 -17.15 24.73 2.77
C TYR A 671 -17.64 23.33 3.20
N PRO A 672 -18.20 23.18 4.42
CA PRO A 672 -18.52 21.85 4.98
C PRO A 672 -19.56 21.07 4.17
N ASP A 673 -20.48 21.74 3.50
CA ASP A 673 -21.48 21.07 2.64
C ASP A 673 -20.86 20.54 1.36
N ASN A 674 -19.89 21.26 0.75
CA ASN A 674 -19.12 20.79 -0.37
C ASN A 674 -18.25 19.59 0.04
N ALA A 675 -17.65 19.63 1.24
CA ALA A 675 -16.87 18.52 1.77
C ALA A 675 -17.71 17.23 1.83
N LYS A 676 -18.91 17.29 2.40
CA LYS A 676 -19.84 16.13 2.43
C LYS A 676 -20.23 15.66 1.04
N ALA A 677 -20.51 16.58 0.13
CA ALA A 677 -20.92 16.25 -1.23
C ALA A 677 -19.78 15.60 -2.02
N ILE A 678 -18.51 16.04 -1.86
CA ILE A 678 -17.33 15.45 -2.48
C ILE A 678 -17.10 14.02 -1.94
N ILE A 679 -17.17 13.82 -0.61
CA ILE A 679 -17.08 12.51 0.01
C ILE A 679 -18.14 11.57 -0.56
N ASN A 680 -19.39 12.00 -0.60
CA ASN A 680 -20.51 11.19 -1.12
C ASN A 680 -20.34 10.85 -2.60
N ARG A 681 -19.82 11.76 -3.42
CA ARG A 681 -19.58 11.53 -4.85
C ARG A 681 -18.58 10.39 -5.10
N TRP A 682 -17.51 10.33 -4.34
CA TRP A 682 -16.40 9.40 -4.58
C TRP A 682 -16.45 8.14 -3.73
N LEU A 683 -16.84 8.25 -2.47
CA LEU A 683 -16.82 7.15 -1.50
C LEU A 683 -18.22 6.57 -1.27
N GLY A 684 -19.29 7.38 -1.42
CA GLY A 684 -20.66 6.95 -1.26
C GLY A 684 -20.94 6.30 0.10
N GLU A 685 -21.80 5.26 0.13
CA GLU A 685 -22.08 4.47 1.35
C GLU A 685 -20.91 3.62 1.83
N ARG A 686 -19.82 3.54 1.04
CA ARG A 686 -18.56 2.90 1.41
C ARG A 686 -17.71 3.77 2.35
N ASP A 687 -18.26 4.85 2.87
CA ASP A 687 -17.56 5.65 3.89
C ASP A 687 -17.38 4.81 5.16
N VAL A 688 -16.42 3.88 5.07
CA VAL A 688 -16.03 2.94 6.14
C VAL A 688 -15.55 3.71 7.38
N TYR A 689 -15.05 4.93 7.16
CA TYR A 689 -14.50 5.78 8.23
C TYR A 689 -15.58 6.54 9.00
N SER A 690 -16.75 6.77 8.43
CA SER A 690 -17.84 7.44 9.16
C SER A 690 -18.60 6.51 10.11
N LYS A 691 -18.42 5.19 9.95
CA LYS A 691 -19.03 4.14 10.79
C LYS A 691 -18.04 3.48 11.76
N ALA A 692 -16.76 3.92 11.75
CA ALA A 692 -15.72 3.39 12.62
C ALA A 692 -15.48 4.30 13.84
#